data_501ad5aba21d21175a85be41aa32ba2b
#
_entry.id   501ad5aba21d21175a85be41aa32ba2b
#
_cell.length_a   1.000
_cell.length_b   1.000
_cell.length_c   1.000
_cell.angle_alpha   90.00
_cell.angle_beta   90.00
_cell.angle_gamma   90.00
#
_symmetry.space_group_name_H-M   'P 1'
#
loop_
_entity.id
_entity.type
_entity.pdbx_description
1 polymer ?
#
loop_
_entity_poly.entity_id
_entity_poly.type
_entity_poly.pdbx_seq_one_letter_code
_entity_poly.pdbx_strand_id
1 'polypeptide(L)'
;MFDYFVYLVYRAGFALITILPLRTLFALGNALGFCAWVLLRRYRRLALQNIEIAFGDEKSLRELHWLVRQHFQRLGANLLCSIKLGAVSLERLTDCIEIENLDAIHQQLRAGRPVVLVLSHIGNWESISQILPKFIGYVRNSTIYQKLGNRFIDEHVRSLRGRAGVETFDRSEGFQKPVQLLRGGGAIGILSDQHAGDQGLWVPFFGRLASTTPLPALLAKRTDAALIAMACYTNGPTRWRVVVEPALDPRDESVESLTAQANDIIAQQIRRAPEDWFWVHNRWKTPRPNFLLARYKRGVYLPSGITRENLKPFRILIRASNWLGDSIMSIPAIRAIKAGRTDAHVTVLTPGKLAPIWKLIPEVDDIICLTTKSLLATVRLIRQKSRFDVAIVFPNSLRAALEVWVSTIPRRIGYRGHSRSWLLNQILRERRTPGPPQHQSERYLRIAQDCGAAPMKNVDLVGPDRRARHGGKSRANALAGSASMPYQLKLGLCPGAEYGQAKRWLAERFAEVGSTISTQTGARWILFGTKNDAAMGETIAAVLDDNCTNRIGQTTLEQLIDELRACRLLLTNDTGTMHLAALLGVPVVAIFGSTEPRLTAPLGDGHIILRHHVECSPCFLRECPIDFRCMKAVGVREVCDAIMSILEPAAPERRR
;
A
#
# COMPACT_ATOMS: atom_id res chain seq x y z
N MET A 1 -13.58 39.04 -18.37
CA MET A 1 -12.49 39.99 -18.72
C MET A 1 -11.12 39.35 -18.60
N PHE A 2 -10.76 38.74 -17.47
CA PHE A 2 -9.44 38.06 -17.27
C PHE A 2 -9.19 36.95 -18.30
N ASP A 3 -10.12 36.04 -18.53
CA ASP A 3 -9.99 34.94 -19.51
C ASP A 3 -9.74 35.42 -20.93
N TYR A 4 -10.37 36.53 -21.31
CA TYR A 4 -10.19 37.15 -22.64
C TYR A 4 -8.81 37.80 -22.76
N PHE A 5 -8.30 38.43 -21.70
CA PHE A 5 -6.92 38.95 -21.66
C PHE A 5 -5.90 37.82 -21.80
N VAL A 6 -6.08 36.74 -21.06
CA VAL A 6 -5.23 35.53 -21.18
C VAL A 6 -5.27 34.96 -22.59
N TYR A 7 -6.44 34.96 -23.23
CA TYR A 7 -6.61 34.54 -24.64
C TYR A 7 -5.83 35.45 -25.60
N LEU A 8 -5.86 36.77 -25.43
CA LEU A 8 -5.10 37.70 -26.28
C LEU A 8 -3.59 37.46 -26.16
N VAL A 9 -3.07 37.27 -24.94
CA VAL A 9 -1.65 36.91 -24.70
C VAL A 9 -1.33 35.59 -25.39
N TYR A 10 -2.18 34.58 -25.23
CA TYR A 10 -2.05 33.29 -25.92
C TYR A 10 -2.03 33.47 -27.44
N ARG A 11 -2.92 34.29 -28.04
CA ARG A 11 -2.96 34.55 -29.47
C ARG A 11 -1.71 35.26 -30.00
N ALA A 12 -1.22 36.24 -29.25
CA ALA A 12 0.05 36.92 -29.58
C ALA A 12 1.24 35.95 -29.58
N GLY A 13 1.34 35.10 -28.53
CA GLY A 13 2.34 34.04 -28.45
C GLY A 13 2.22 33.01 -29.59
N PHE A 14 1.00 32.58 -29.91
CA PHE A 14 0.71 31.69 -31.03
C PHE A 14 1.15 32.31 -32.37
N ALA A 15 0.82 33.57 -32.64
CA ALA A 15 1.23 34.27 -33.86
C ALA A 15 2.77 34.35 -33.96
N LEU A 16 3.44 34.72 -32.89
CA LEU A 16 4.92 34.79 -32.87
C LEU A 16 5.54 33.41 -33.17
N ILE A 17 5.05 32.33 -32.55
CA ILE A 17 5.56 30.99 -32.79
C ILE A 17 5.32 30.56 -34.25
N THR A 18 4.18 30.90 -34.82
CA THR A 18 3.85 30.49 -36.21
C THR A 18 4.68 31.21 -37.27
N ILE A 19 5.26 32.38 -36.99
CA ILE A 19 6.17 33.10 -37.91
C ILE A 19 7.55 32.46 -37.95
N LEU A 20 8.06 31.99 -36.81
CA LEU A 20 9.45 31.50 -36.72
C LEU A 20 9.66 30.19 -37.51
N PRO A 21 10.87 29.98 -38.12
CA PRO A 21 11.22 28.73 -38.76
C PRO A 21 11.17 27.54 -37.78
N LEU A 22 10.78 26.35 -38.25
CA LEU A 22 10.61 25.16 -37.42
C LEU A 22 11.94 24.74 -36.72
N ARG A 23 13.08 24.90 -37.42
CA ARG A 23 14.44 24.66 -36.85
C ARG A 23 14.74 25.58 -35.67
N THR A 24 14.40 26.87 -35.81
CA THR A 24 14.58 27.87 -34.75
C THR A 24 13.70 27.54 -33.55
N LEU A 25 12.45 27.13 -33.76
CA LEU A 25 11.53 26.71 -32.69
C LEU A 25 12.02 25.46 -31.97
N PHE A 26 12.58 24.49 -32.72
CA PHE A 26 13.16 23.29 -32.13
C PHE A 26 14.35 23.62 -31.23
N ALA A 27 15.26 24.47 -31.68
CA ALA A 27 16.43 24.92 -30.90
C ALA A 27 16.01 25.75 -29.67
N LEU A 28 15.08 26.69 -29.85
CA LEU A 28 14.53 27.51 -28.75
C LEU A 28 13.82 26.64 -27.73
N GLY A 29 13.02 25.68 -28.18
CA GLY A 29 12.33 24.73 -27.31
C GLY A 29 13.29 23.86 -26.49
N ASN A 30 14.39 23.37 -27.08
CA ASN A 30 15.47 22.69 -26.37
C ASN A 30 16.09 23.57 -25.28
N ALA A 31 16.39 24.83 -25.59
CA ALA A 31 16.96 25.79 -24.63
C ALA A 31 15.98 26.07 -23.48
N LEU A 32 14.70 26.33 -23.78
CA LEU A 32 13.67 26.53 -22.77
C LEU A 32 13.45 25.27 -21.92
N GLY A 33 13.49 24.10 -22.52
CA GLY A 33 13.42 22.83 -21.82
C GLY A 33 14.60 22.64 -20.85
N PHE A 34 15.82 23.02 -21.27
CA PHE A 34 16.97 23.01 -20.38
C PHE A 34 16.81 24.00 -19.21
N CYS A 35 16.34 25.21 -19.46
CA CYS A 35 16.02 26.17 -18.38
C CYS A 35 14.96 25.61 -17.43
N ALA A 36 13.91 24.99 -17.96
CA ALA A 36 12.89 24.34 -17.14
C ALA A 36 13.48 23.21 -16.28
N TRP A 37 14.39 22.40 -16.81
CA TRP A 37 15.10 21.36 -16.06
C TRP A 37 15.92 21.94 -14.90
N VAL A 38 16.57 23.07 -15.08
CA VAL A 38 17.32 23.77 -14.02
C VAL A 38 16.37 24.33 -12.96
N LEU A 39 15.34 25.05 -13.38
CA LEU A 39 14.49 25.86 -12.50
C LEU A 39 13.38 25.07 -11.83
N LEU A 40 12.73 24.13 -12.52
CA LEU A 40 11.56 23.42 -12.07
C LEU A 40 11.91 22.16 -11.26
N ARG A 41 12.55 22.33 -10.10
CA ARG A 41 13.04 21.25 -9.24
C ARG A 41 11.97 20.20 -8.91
N ARG A 42 10.70 20.60 -8.73
CA ARG A 42 9.59 19.69 -8.40
C ARG A 42 9.33 18.71 -9.56
N TYR A 43 9.22 19.21 -10.77
CA TYR A 43 8.97 18.39 -11.96
C TYR A 43 10.18 17.52 -12.32
N ARG A 44 11.40 18.04 -12.14
CA ARG A 44 12.63 17.25 -12.31
C ARG A 44 12.69 16.05 -11.36
N ARG A 45 12.31 16.24 -10.07
CA ARG A 45 12.23 15.13 -9.11
C ARG A 45 11.16 14.12 -9.49
N LEU A 46 10.00 14.57 -9.96
CA LEU A 46 8.92 13.70 -10.42
C LEU A 46 9.36 12.87 -11.64
N ALA A 47 9.96 13.50 -12.65
CA ALA A 47 10.48 12.80 -13.82
C ALA A 47 11.54 11.76 -13.44
N LEU A 48 12.49 12.12 -12.57
CA LEU A 48 13.49 11.18 -12.07
C LEU A 48 12.86 9.99 -11.35
N GLN A 49 11.87 10.23 -10.49
CA GLN A 49 11.16 9.17 -9.78
C GLN A 49 10.44 8.21 -10.75
N ASN A 50 9.78 8.73 -11.76
CA ASN A 50 9.10 7.92 -12.77
C ASN A 50 10.11 7.11 -13.61
N ILE A 51 11.21 7.73 -14.03
CA ILE A 51 12.28 7.08 -14.80
C ILE A 51 12.98 6.00 -13.96
N GLU A 52 13.19 6.23 -12.67
CA GLU A 52 13.71 5.21 -11.76
C GLU A 52 12.78 4.01 -11.62
N ILE A 53 11.46 4.23 -11.56
CA ILE A 53 10.49 3.13 -11.55
C ILE A 53 10.60 2.31 -12.84
N ALA A 54 10.73 2.97 -13.99
CA ALA A 54 10.78 2.29 -15.28
C ALA A 54 12.13 1.59 -15.52
N PHE A 55 13.24 2.26 -15.28
CA PHE A 55 14.59 1.87 -15.74
C PHE A 55 15.63 1.74 -14.62
N GLY A 56 15.26 1.88 -13.35
CA GLY A 56 16.21 1.87 -12.22
C GLY A 56 16.99 0.56 -12.06
N ASP A 57 16.44 -0.55 -12.55
CA ASP A 57 17.11 -1.86 -12.52
C ASP A 57 18.04 -2.07 -13.74
N GLU A 58 17.93 -1.21 -14.78
CA GLU A 58 18.61 -1.37 -16.07
C GLU A 58 19.66 -0.30 -16.31
N LYS A 59 19.56 0.87 -15.67
CA LYS A 59 20.38 2.05 -15.90
C LYS A 59 21.01 2.59 -14.62
N SER A 60 22.23 3.07 -14.74
CA SER A 60 22.93 3.76 -13.65
C SER A 60 22.25 5.10 -13.29
N LEU A 61 22.45 5.59 -12.07
CA LEU A 61 21.94 6.89 -11.63
C LEU A 61 22.38 8.04 -12.55
N ARG A 62 23.58 7.95 -13.12
CA ARG A 62 24.11 8.97 -14.06
C ARG A 62 23.31 8.98 -15.36
N GLU A 63 22.99 7.82 -15.91
CA GLU A 63 22.16 7.67 -17.10
C GLU A 63 20.71 8.13 -16.86
N LEU A 64 20.14 7.80 -15.69
CA LEU A 64 18.80 8.27 -15.33
C LEU A 64 18.73 9.80 -15.25
N HIS A 65 19.72 10.45 -14.64
CA HIS A 65 19.81 11.92 -14.59
C HIS A 65 20.01 12.56 -15.97
N TRP A 66 20.81 11.93 -16.82
CA TRP A 66 20.99 12.36 -18.20
C TRP A 66 19.69 12.27 -18.98
N LEU A 67 18.95 11.15 -18.84
CA LEU A 67 17.66 10.94 -19.49
C LEU A 67 16.62 11.98 -19.05
N VAL A 68 16.56 12.33 -17.75
CA VAL A 68 15.70 13.41 -17.27
C VAL A 68 16.01 14.74 -17.97
N ARG A 69 17.29 15.08 -18.13
CA ARG A 69 17.69 16.30 -18.83
C ARG A 69 17.26 16.26 -20.31
N GLN A 70 17.52 15.16 -21.01
CA GLN A 70 17.13 14.98 -22.41
C GLN A 70 15.60 15.10 -22.58
N HIS A 71 14.84 14.47 -21.67
CA HIS A 71 13.38 14.57 -21.66
C HIS A 71 12.90 16.03 -21.61
N PHE A 72 13.43 16.85 -20.69
CA PHE A 72 13.00 18.26 -20.59
C PHE A 72 13.31 19.05 -21.87
N GLN A 73 14.48 18.84 -22.46
CA GLN A 73 14.87 19.49 -23.70
C GLN A 73 13.96 19.04 -24.85
N ARG A 74 13.72 17.73 -24.98
CA ARG A 74 12.88 17.16 -26.03
C ARG A 74 11.41 17.60 -25.88
N LEU A 75 10.90 17.61 -24.66
CA LEU A 75 9.54 18.09 -24.37
C LEU A 75 9.36 19.57 -24.78
N GLY A 76 10.32 20.44 -24.44
CA GLY A 76 10.27 21.85 -24.84
C GLY A 76 10.28 22.02 -26.36
N ALA A 77 11.14 21.28 -27.06
CA ALA A 77 11.23 21.30 -28.52
C ALA A 77 9.91 20.83 -29.17
N ASN A 78 9.38 19.69 -28.74
CA ASN A 78 8.14 19.14 -29.27
C ASN A 78 6.94 20.05 -29.01
N LEU A 79 6.80 20.65 -27.84
CA LEU A 79 5.69 21.55 -27.51
C LEU A 79 5.70 22.82 -28.40
N LEU A 80 6.84 23.46 -28.60
CA LEU A 80 6.89 24.64 -29.49
C LEU A 80 6.65 24.26 -30.95
N CYS A 81 7.19 23.15 -31.40
CA CYS A 81 6.97 22.68 -32.77
C CYS A 81 5.51 22.26 -33.01
N SER A 82 4.83 21.64 -32.04
CA SER A 82 3.43 21.22 -32.20
C SER A 82 2.48 22.41 -32.41
N ILE A 83 2.76 23.55 -31.78
CA ILE A 83 1.99 24.79 -31.97
C ILE A 83 2.09 25.25 -33.43
N LYS A 84 3.28 25.26 -34.01
CA LYS A 84 3.47 25.65 -35.41
C LYS A 84 2.89 24.63 -36.38
N LEU A 85 3.11 23.34 -36.13
CA LEU A 85 2.59 22.27 -37.00
C LEU A 85 1.06 22.32 -37.07
N GLY A 86 0.38 22.73 -35.99
CA GLY A 86 -1.07 22.97 -35.99
C GLY A 86 -1.55 24.11 -36.90
N ALA A 87 -0.65 24.95 -37.34
CA ALA A 87 -0.95 26.12 -38.19
C ALA A 87 -0.49 25.99 -39.64
N VAL A 88 0.36 25.00 -39.97
CA VAL A 88 0.86 24.79 -41.35
C VAL A 88 -0.14 23.98 -42.19
N SER A 89 0.05 24.02 -43.53
CA SER A 89 -0.78 23.21 -44.45
C SER A 89 -0.46 21.70 -44.30
N LEU A 90 -1.43 20.86 -44.70
CA LEU A 90 -1.28 19.40 -44.65
C LEU A 90 -0.12 18.89 -45.51
N GLU A 91 0.18 19.54 -46.65
CA GLU A 91 1.33 19.17 -47.47
C GLU A 91 2.65 19.36 -46.72
N ARG A 92 2.83 20.50 -46.05
CA ARG A 92 4.03 20.76 -45.23
C ARG A 92 4.15 19.84 -44.01
N LEU A 93 3.02 19.34 -43.46
CA LEU A 93 3.05 18.33 -42.41
C LEU A 93 3.63 17.01 -42.90
N THR A 94 3.29 16.56 -44.10
CA THR A 94 3.81 15.31 -44.68
C THR A 94 5.32 15.36 -44.98
N ASP A 95 5.88 16.57 -45.18
CA ASP A 95 7.34 16.73 -45.34
C ASP A 95 8.09 16.54 -44.00
N CYS A 96 7.41 16.73 -42.88
CA CYS A 96 7.99 16.66 -41.54
C CYS A 96 7.70 15.37 -40.82
N ILE A 97 6.64 14.65 -41.18
CA ILE A 97 6.11 13.49 -40.44
C ILE A 97 5.97 12.30 -41.38
N GLU A 98 6.71 11.25 -41.08
CA GLU A 98 6.63 9.94 -41.73
C GLU A 98 5.71 9.01 -40.95
N ILE A 99 4.92 8.15 -41.63
CA ILE A 99 4.09 7.15 -40.95
C ILE A 99 4.53 5.77 -41.42
N GLU A 100 4.91 4.92 -40.46
CA GLU A 100 5.28 3.53 -40.67
C GLU A 100 4.12 2.59 -40.32
N ASN A 101 3.98 1.49 -41.07
CA ASN A 101 3.01 0.41 -40.85
C ASN A 101 1.53 0.85 -40.93
N LEU A 102 1.23 1.89 -41.72
CA LEU A 102 -0.12 2.42 -41.87
C LEU A 102 -1.09 1.35 -42.41
N ASP A 103 -0.61 0.35 -43.13
CA ASP A 103 -1.39 -0.77 -43.66
C ASP A 103 -2.14 -1.54 -42.57
N ALA A 104 -1.64 -1.57 -41.33
CA ALA A 104 -2.35 -2.17 -40.20
C ALA A 104 -3.72 -1.50 -39.94
N ILE A 105 -3.82 -0.19 -40.13
CA ILE A 105 -5.09 0.55 -40.05
C ILE A 105 -5.94 0.33 -41.31
N HIS A 106 -5.35 0.47 -42.48
CA HIS A 106 -6.05 0.32 -43.75
C HIS A 106 -6.69 -1.04 -43.92
N GLN A 107 -6.02 -2.10 -43.50
CA GLN A 107 -6.53 -3.47 -43.57
C GLN A 107 -7.85 -3.61 -42.77
N GLN A 108 -7.90 -3.05 -41.55
CA GLN A 108 -9.11 -3.11 -40.73
C GLN A 108 -10.25 -2.30 -41.34
N LEU A 109 -9.95 -1.07 -41.79
CA LEU A 109 -10.97 -0.19 -42.39
C LEU A 109 -11.51 -0.75 -43.71
N ARG A 110 -10.67 -1.34 -44.57
CA ARG A 110 -11.10 -2.03 -45.83
C ARG A 110 -11.98 -3.25 -45.55
N ALA A 111 -11.76 -3.93 -44.42
CA ALA A 111 -12.60 -5.01 -43.93
C ALA A 111 -13.92 -4.53 -43.30
N GLY A 112 -14.21 -3.21 -43.34
CA GLY A 112 -15.40 -2.61 -42.71
C GLY A 112 -15.34 -2.54 -41.19
N ARG A 113 -14.17 -2.81 -40.61
CA ARG A 113 -13.98 -2.88 -39.18
C ARG A 113 -13.55 -1.51 -38.61
N PRO A 114 -14.25 -0.95 -37.61
CA PRO A 114 -13.87 0.32 -36.99
C PRO A 114 -12.54 0.18 -36.21
N VAL A 115 -11.91 1.31 -35.92
CA VAL A 115 -10.58 1.32 -35.25
C VAL A 115 -10.59 2.20 -34.01
N VAL A 116 -10.10 1.66 -32.90
CA VAL A 116 -9.76 2.41 -31.69
C VAL A 116 -8.24 2.54 -31.61
N LEU A 117 -7.73 3.77 -31.68
CA LEU A 117 -6.32 4.09 -31.61
C LEU A 117 -5.93 4.38 -30.16
N VAL A 118 -5.02 3.60 -29.62
CA VAL A 118 -4.39 3.80 -28.32
C VAL A 118 -3.19 4.72 -28.50
N LEU A 119 -3.30 5.93 -28.00
CA LEU A 119 -2.27 6.96 -28.12
C LEU A 119 -1.53 7.16 -26.79
N SER A 120 -0.29 7.61 -26.90
CA SER A 120 0.55 7.96 -25.77
C SER A 120 1.20 9.34 -25.95
N HIS A 121 1.54 10.01 -24.84
CA HIS A 121 2.21 11.31 -24.86
C HIS A 121 3.72 11.15 -25.18
N ILE A 122 4.03 10.62 -26.37
CA ILE A 122 5.40 10.43 -26.87
C ILE A 122 5.68 11.44 -27.99
N GLY A 123 6.79 12.15 -27.89
CA GLY A 123 7.27 13.10 -28.90
C GLY A 123 6.26 14.18 -29.24
N ASN A 124 5.89 14.29 -30.49
CA ASN A 124 4.90 15.27 -30.96
C ASN A 124 3.52 14.63 -31.18
N TRP A 125 2.93 14.08 -30.11
CA TRP A 125 1.64 13.38 -30.15
C TRP A 125 0.48 14.23 -30.71
N GLU A 126 0.50 15.56 -30.54
CA GLU A 126 -0.57 16.42 -31.05
C GLU A 126 -0.64 16.40 -32.58
N SER A 127 0.48 16.18 -33.26
CA SER A 127 0.53 16.12 -34.72
C SER A 127 -0.20 14.90 -35.30
N ILE A 128 -0.36 13.82 -34.52
CA ILE A 128 -1.11 12.62 -34.97
C ILE A 128 -2.54 13.00 -35.35
N SER A 129 -3.24 13.81 -34.54
CA SER A 129 -4.61 14.24 -34.81
C SER A 129 -4.74 15.10 -36.07
N GLN A 130 -3.64 15.71 -36.53
CA GLN A 130 -3.62 16.59 -37.70
C GLN A 130 -3.28 15.84 -38.98
N ILE A 131 -2.38 14.85 -38.91
CA ILE A 131 -1.88 14.15 -40.09
C ILE A 131 -2.66 12.88 -40.43
N LEU A 132 -3.10 12.13 -39.44
CA LEU A 132 -3.77 10.84 -39.65
C LEU A 132 -5.03 10.94 -40.53
N PRO A 133 -5.91 11.95 -40.39
CA PRO A 133 -7.09 12.08 -41.23
C PRO A 133 -6.78 12.17 -42.74
N LYS A 134 -5.61 12.71 -43.12
CA LYS A 134 -5.19 12.74 -44.53
C LYS A 134 -4.99 11.35 -45.10
N PHE A 135 -4.45 10.44 -44.31
CA PHE A 135 -4.14 9.07 -44.75
C PHE A 135 -5.32 8.12 -44.67
N ILE A 136 -6.29 8.39 -43.76
CA ILE A 136 -7.52 7.59 -43.61
C ILE A 136 -8.79 8.43 -43.94
N GLY A 137 -8.65 9.46 -44.78
CA GLY A 137 -9.55 10.58 -44.97
C GLY A 137 -10.98 10.28 -45.43
N TYR A 138 -11.29 9.08 -45.91
CA TYR A 138 -12.64 8.62 -46.23
C TYR A 138 -13.44 8.13 -45.01
N VAL A 139 -12.82 8.12 -43.81
CA VAL A 139 -13.41 7.61 -42.58
C VAL A 139 -13.58 8.74 -41.58
N ARG A 140 -14.71 8.78 -40.88
CA ARG A 140 -14.92 9.74 -39.78
C ARG A 140 -13.90 9.49 -38.66
N ASN A 141 -13.20 10.55 -38.29
CA ASN A 141 -12.14 10.50 -37.27
C ASN A 141 -12.55 11.33 -36.06
N SER A 142 -12.21 10.84 -34.88
CA SER A 142 -12.49 11.59 -33.65
C SER A 142 -11.42 11.39 -32.58
N THR A 143 -11.46 12.24 -31.57
CA THR A 143 -10.68 12.08 -30.35
C THR A 143 -11.49 12.46 -29.12
N ILE A 144 -11.19 11.81 -28.00
CA ILE A 144 -11.76 12.18 -26.69
C ILE A 144 -10.80 13.16 -26.02
N TYR A 145 -11.33 14.30 -25.62
CA TYR A 145 -10.53 15.34 -24.96
C TYR A 145 -11.20 15.82 -23.67
N GLN A 146 -10.45 16.53 -22.87
CA GLN A 146 -10.95 17.25 -21.70
C GLN A 146 -10.98 18.74 -22.03
N LYS A 147 -12.16 19.36 -21.89
CA LYS A 147 -12.39 20.78 -22.11
C LYS A 147 -11.44 21.63 -21.27
N LEU A 148 -10.85 22.64 -21.89
CA LEU A 148 -9.95 23.59 -21.23
C LEU A 148 -10.74 24.60 -20.39
N GLY A 149 -10.15 25.07 -19.29
CA GLY A 149 -10.79 26.02 -18.38
C GLY A 149 -11.10 27.39 -19.04
N ASN A 150 -10.24 27.86 -19.95
CA ASN A 150 -10.48 29.10 -20.71
C ASN A 150 -11.22 28.77 -22.01
N ARG A 151 -12.49 29.20 -22.11
CA ARG A 151 -13.38 28.91 -23.24
C ARG A 151 -12.84 29.36 -24.59
N PHE A 152 -12.16 30.50 -24.64
CA PHE A 152 -11.64 31.07 -25.90
C PHE A 152 -10.45 30.28 -26.43
N ILE A 153 -9.59 29.82 -25.53
CA ILE A 153 -8.47 28.95 -25.88
C ILE A 153 -8.99 27.57 -26.29
N ASP A 154 -9.97 27.03 -25.58
CA ASP A 154 -10.63 25.76 -25.91
C ASP A 154 -11.20 25.77 -27.32
N GLU A 155 -11.96 26.81 -27.66
CA GLU A 155 -12.58 26.98 -29.00
C GLU A 155 -11.49 27.07 -30.09
N HIS A 156 -10.42 27.82 -29.86
CA HIS A 156 -9.31 27.90 -30.80
C HIS A 156 -8.61 26.57 -31.02
N VAL A 157 -8.32 25.81 -29.95
CA VAL A 157 -7.69 24.48 -30.04
C VAL A 157 -8.62 23.50 -30.78
N ARG A 158 -9.90 23.52 -30.48
CA ARG A 158 -10.89 22.69 -31.21
C ARG A 158 -10.98 23.05 -32.70
N SER A 159 -10.94 24.34 -33.01
CA SER A 159 -10.95 24.80 -34.43
C SER A 159 -9.72 24.29 -35.20
N LEU A 160 -8.53 24.26 -34.56
CA LEU A 160 -7.32 23.70 -35.17
C LEU A 160 -7.48 22.21 -35.48
N ARG A 161 -8.02 21.43 -34.56
CA ARG A 161 -8.28 19.99 -34.76
C ARG A 161 -9.36 19.76 -35.82
N GLY A 162 -10.41 20.58 -35.80
CA GLY A 162 -11.50 20.52 -36.78
C GLY A 162 -11.07 20.79 -38.24
N ARG A 163 -10.04 21.62 -38.47
CA ARG A 163 -9.44 21.85 -39.80
C ARG A 163 -8.89 20.57 -40.44
N ALA A 164 -8.40 19.65 -39.62
CA ALA A 164 -7.91 18.35 -40.07
C ALA A 164 -9.03 17.29 -40.22
N GLY A 165 -10.32 17.66 -40.02
CA GLY A 165 -11.44 16.73 -40.09
C GLY A 165 -11.64 15.86 -38.84
N VAL A 166 -11.04 16.21 -37.70
CA VAL A 166 -11.19 15.45 -36.45
C VAL A 166 -12.32 15.98 -35.60
N GLU A 167 -13.33 15.13 -35.36
CA GLU A 167 -14.39 15.42 -34.38
C GLU A 167 -13.83 15.32 -32.95
N THR A 168 -14.19 16.26 -32.09
CA THR A 168 -13.75 16.26 -30.70
C THR A 168 -14.93 15.97 -29.77
N PHE A 169 -14.85 14.89 -28.99
CA PHE A 169 -15.86 14.53 -28.00
C PHE A 169 -15.38 14.89 -26.60
N ASP A 170 -16.18 15.67 -25.88
CA ASP A 170 -15.88 16.00 -24.49
C ASP A 170 -16.08 14.76 -23.60
N ARG A 171 -15.12 14.49 -22.74
CA ARG A 171 -15.17 13.37 -21.79
C ARG A 171 -16.42 13.42 -20.89
N SER A 172 -16.96 14.61 -20.60
CA SER A 172 -18.14 14.78 -19.76
C SER A 172 -19.47 14.43 -20.47
N GLU A 173 -19.50 14.37 -21.80
CA GLU A 173 -20.70 14.07 -22.60
C GLU A 173 -21.02 12.56 -22.68
N GLY A 174 -20.20 11.71 -22.05
CA GLY A 174 -20.37 10.27 -22.09
C GLY A 174 -19.87 9.61 -23.39
N PHE A 175 -20.26 8.35 -23.62
CA PHE A 175 -19.67 7.52 -24.67
C PHE A 175 -20.65 7.13 -25.79
N GLN A 176 -21.85 7.69 -25.84
CA GLN A 176 -22.83 7.36 -26.89
C GLN A 176 -22.33 7.80 -28.28
N LYS A 177 -21.86 9.05 -28.42
CA LYS A 177 -21.32 9.57 -29.68
C LYS A 177 -20.10 8.80 -30.17
N PRO A 178 -19.07 8.51 -29.32
CA PRO A 178 -17.97 7.59 -29.65
C PRO A 178 -18.42 6.23 -30.17
N VAL A 179 -19.39 5.60 -29.50
CA VAL A 179 -19.92 4.29 -29.92
C VAL A 179 -20.66 4.37 -31.26
N GLN A 180 -21.46 5.42 -31.50
CA GLN A 180 -22.15 5.62 -32.78
C GLN A 180 -21.16 5.83 -33.92
N LEU A 181 -20.11 6.64 -33.72
CA LEU A 181 -19.05 6.84 -34.71
C LEU A 181 -18.36 5.52 -35.09
N LEU A 182 -17.98 4.73 -34.09
CA LEU A 182 -17.34 3.43 -34.34
C LEU A 182 -18.29 2.45 -35.05
N ARG A 183 -19.55 2.35 -34.65
CA ARG A 183 -20.55 1.52 -35.34
C ARG A 183 -20.77 1.92 -36.80
N GLY A 184 -20.53 3.20 -37.13
CA GLY A 184 -20.50 3.72 -38.49
C GLY A 184 -19.19 3.48 -39.25
N GLY A 185 -18.28 2.62 -38.75
CA GLY A 185 -17.00 2.32 -39.40
C GLY A 185 -15.90 3.39 -39.17
N GLY A 186 -16.09 4.29 -38.21
CA GLY A 186 -15.15 5.37 -37.91
C GLY A 186 -13.91 4.95 -37.12
N ALA A 187 -13.01 5.91 -36.90
CA ALA A 187 -11.81 5.75 -36.08
C ALA A 187 -11.79 6.74 -34.90
N ILE A 188 -11.31 6.32 -33.72
CA ILE A 188 -11.22 7.17 -32.55
C ILE A 188 -9.85 7.05 -31.87
N GLY A 189 -9.20 8.19 -31.62
CA GLY A 189 -7.93 8.26 -30.88
C GLY A 189 -8.12 8.58 -29.41
N ILE A 190 -7.46 7.81 -28.52
CA ILE A 190 -7.58 7.96 -27.08
C ILE A 190 -6.19 7.93 -26.44
N LEU A 191 -5.79 9.01 -25.79
CA LEU A 191 -4.58 9.08 -24.97
C LEU A 191 -4.77 8.24 -23.69
N SER A 192 -3.96 7.20 -23.49
CA SER A 192 -4.22 6.14 -22.51
C SER A 192 -3.11 5.94 -21.47
N ASP A 193 -2.01 6.66 -21.57
CA ASP A 193 -0.79 6.48 -20.79
C ASP A 193 -0.72 7.28 -19.47
N GLN A 194 -1.77 8.03 -19.14
CA GLN A 194 -1.84 8.79 -17.90
C GLN A 194 -2.57 8.02 -16.78
N HIS A 195 -2.38 8.47 -15.53
CA HIS A 195 -3.06 7.91 -14.36
C HIS A 195 -4.59 8.12 -14.46
N ALA A 196 -5.34 7.03 -14.47
CA ALA A 196 -6.79 7.06 -14.69
C ALA A 196 -7.64 7.33 -13.43
N GLY A 197 -7.00 7.57 -12.28
CA GLY A 197 -7.71 7.81 -11.01
C GLY A 197 -8.46 6.58 -10.49
N ASP A 198 -9.58 6.82 -9.80
CA ASP A 198 -10.34 5.76 -9.10
C ASP A 198 -11.16 4.86 -10.05
N GLN A 199 -11.35 5.27 -11.29
CA GLN A 199 -12.07 4.51 -12.32
C GLN A 199 -11.15 3.63 -13.17
N GLY A 200 -9.85 3.68 -12.94
CA GLY A 200 -8.86 2.90 -13.66
C GLY A 200 -8.81 1.44 -13.21
N LEU A 201 -8.36 0.58 -14.10
CA LEU A 201 -7.93 -0.77 -13.82
C LEU A 201 -6.45 -0.74 -13.41
N TRP A 202 -6.11 -1.45 -12.35
CA TRP A 202 -4.71 -1.54 -11.92
C TRP A 202 -4.02 -2.70 -12.64
N VAL A 203 -3.11 -2.35 -13.53
CA VAL A 203 -2.33 -3.31 -14.35
C VAL A 203 -0.85 -2.98 -14.26
N PRO A 204 0.06 -3.95 -14.51
CA PRO A 204 1.49 -3.69 -14.57
C PRO A 204 1.85 -2.68 -15.66
N PHE A 205 2.76 -1.77 -15.34
CA PHE A 205 3.41 -0.84 -16.26
C PHE A 205 4.87 -0.67 -15.83
N PHE A 206 5.80 -1.11 -16.65
CA PHE A 206 7.21 -1.29 -16.26
C PHE A 206 7.39 -2.14 -15.00
N GLY A 207 6.57 -3.18 -14.87
CA GLY A 207 6.59 -4.10 -13.73
C GLY A 207 5.93 -3.58 -12.46
N ARG A 208 5.45 -2.33 -12.41
CA ARG A 208 4.77 -1.75 -11.25
C ARG A 208 3.30 -1.48 -11.54
N LEU A 209 2.41 -1.75 -10.59
CA LEU A 209 0.98 -1.49 -10.75
C LEU A 209 0.69 0.00 -10.97
N ALA A 210 -0.07 0.30 -12.02
CA ALA A 210 -0.49 1.65 -12.38
C ALA A 210 -1.98 1.66 -12.76
N SER A 211 -2.72 2.68 -12.31
CA SER A 211 -4.12 2.88 -12.70
C SER A 211 -4.20 3.27 -14.16
N THR A 212 -4.79 2.42 -14.99
CA THR A 212 -4.87 2.57 -16.46
C THR A 212 -6.33 2.67 -16.89
N THR A 213 -6.62 3.55 -17.84
CA THR A 213 -7.98 3.67 -18.38
C THR A 213 -8.32 2.44 -19.23
N PRO A 214 -9.42 1.72 -18.93
CA PRO A 214 -9.87 0.63 -19.77
C PRO A 214 -10.74 1.10 -20.95
N LEU A 215 -10.87 2.41 -21.16
CA LEU A 215 -11.79 2.98 -22.15
C LEU A 215 -11.54 2.51 -23.59
N PRO A 216 -10.28 2.43 -24.09
CA PRO A 216 -10.05 1.89 -25.44
C PRO A 216 -10.53 0.46 -25.58
N ALA A 217 -10.21 -0.41 -24.61
CA ALA A 217 -10.65 -1.80 -24.62
C ALA A 217 -12.17 -1.96 -24.50
N LEU A 218 -12.83 -1.13 -23.67
CA LEU A 218 -14.29 -1.11 -23.55
C LEU A 218 -14.98 -0.71 -24.85
N LEU A 219 -14.47 0.29 -25.56
CA LEU A 219 -15.01 0.72 -26.84
C LEU A 219 -14.78 -0.35 -27.90
N ALA A 220 -13.58 -0.91 -27.97
CA ALA A 220 -13.24 -2.00 -28.89
C ALA A 220 -14.18 -3.21 -28.72
N LYS A 221 -14.36 -3.71 -27.49
CA LYS A 221 -15.29 -4.81 -27.18
C LYS A 221 -16.73 -4.51 -27.55
N ARG A 222 -17.19 -3.26 -27.30
CA ARG A 222 -18.60 -2.88 -27.53
C ARG A 222 -18.96 -2.71 -29.00
N THR A 223 -17.96 -2.46 -29.84
CA THR A 223 -18.17 -2.10 -31.26
C THR A 223 -17.46 -3.05 -32.23
N ASP A 224 -16.84 -4.12 -31.74
CA ASP A 224 -15.95 -5.03 -32.49
C ASP A 224 -14.82 -4.30 -33.25
N ALA A 225 -14.40 -3.14 -32.73
CA ALA A 225 -13.34 -2.35 -33.33
C ALA A 225 -11.95 -2.98 -33.08
N ALA A 226 -11.10 -2.93 -34.08
CA ALA A 226 -9.69 -3.28 -33.91
C ALA A 226 -9.01 -2.27 -32.97
N LEU A 227 -8.20 -2.76 -32.02
CA LEU A 227 -7.47 -1.91 -31.09
C LEU A 227 -6.01 -1.80 -31.57
N ILE A 228 -5.56 -0.59 -31.95
CA ILE A 228 -4.26 -0.34 -32.55
C ILE A 228 -3.53 0.73 -31.75
N ALA A 229 -2.34 0.43 -31.24
CA ALA A 229 -1.50 1.43 -30.59
C ALA A 229 -0.63 2.17 -31.61
N MET A 230 -0.39 3.47 -31.36
CA MET A 230 0.53 4.25 -32.17
C MET A 230 1.23 5.33 -31.36
N ALA A 231 2.47 5.65 -31.75
CA ALA A 231 3.30 6.67 -31.11
C ALA A 231 4.05 7.53 -32.13
N CYS A 232 4.31 8.80 -31.76
CA CYS A 232 5.04 9.74 -32.59
C CYS A 232 6.41 10.04 -32.00
N TYR A 233 7.47 9.55 -32.60
CA TYR A 233 8.84 9.70 -32.16
C TYR A 233 9.52 10.91 -32.79
N THR A 234 10.41 11.57 -32.06
CA THR A 234 11.28 12.62 -32.62
C THR A 234 12.44 11.97 -33.38
N ASN A 235 12.46 12.13 -34.71
CA ASN A 235 13.47 11.57 -35.62
C ASN A 235 14.46 12.66 -36.09
N GLY A 236 15.05 13.40 -35.15
CA GLY A 236 15.95 14.52 -35.41
C GLY A 236 15.28 15.90 -35.36
N PRO A 237 16.05 16.95 -35.62
CA PRO A 237 15.52 18.31 -35.64
C PRO A 237 14.43 18.48 -36.71
N THR A 238 13.20 18.82 -36.30
CA THR A 238 12.08 19.12 -37.20
C THR A 238 11.51 17.94 -38.00
N ARG A 239 11.83 16.72 -37.63
CA ARG A 239 11.31 15.51 -38.24
C ARG A 239 10.74 14.57 -37.17
N TRP A 240 9.64 13.95 -37.49
CA TRP A 240 8.95 12.99 -36.61
C TRP A 240 8.57 11.74 -37.39
N ARG A 241 8.49 10.64 -36.67
CA ARG A 241 8.10 9.35 -37.20
C ARG A 241 6.95 8.78 -36.36
N VAL A 242 5.81 8.57 -36.98
CA VAL A 242 4.67 7.90 -36.38
C VAL A 242 4.75 6.42 -36.72
N VAL A 243 4.75 5.58 -35.69
CA VAL A 243 4.78 4.12 -35.84
C VAL A 243 3.42 3.57 -35.41
N VAL A 244 2.79 2.80 -36.31
CA VAL A 244 1.56 2.07 -36.05
C VAL A 244 1.90 0.64 -35.68
N GLU A 245 1.40 0.17 -34.54
CA GLU A 245 1.62 -1.20 -34.07
C GLU A 245 0.59 -2.17 -34.68
N PRO A 246 0.84 -3.50 -34.64
CA PRO A 246 -0.14 -4.48 -35.06
C PRO A 246 -1.47 -4.37 -34.31
N ALA A 247 -2.56 -4.72 -34.98
CA ALA A 247 -3.90 -4.67 -34.40
C ALA A 247 -4.09 -5.78 -33.35
N LEU A 248 -4.65 -5.42 -32.20
CA LEU A 248 -5.20 -6.36 -31.22
C LEU A 248 -6.66 -6.64 -31.57
N ASP A 249 -7.04 -7.92 -31.57
CA ASP A 249 -8.41 -8.34 -31.80
C ASP A 249 -9.17 -8.44 -30.47
N PRO A 250 -10.28 -7.69 -30.29
CA PRO A 250 -11.01 -7.75 -29.02
C PRO A 250 -11.91 -8.98 -28.87
N ARG A 251 -12.15 -9.79 -29.91
CA ARG A 251 -13.18 -10.84 -29.89
C ARG A 251 -12.98 -11.88 -28.80
N ASP A 252 -11.79 -12.43 -28.68
CA ASP A 252 -11.49 -13.52 -27.74
C ASP A 252 -10.84 -13.04 -26.44
N GLU A 253 -10.69 -11.73 -26.26
CA GLU A 253 -9.98 -11.13 -25.13
C GLU A 253 -10.94 -10.44 -24.15
N SER A 254 -10.60 -10.44 -22.85
CA SER A 254 -11.30 -9.63 -21.86
C SER A 254 -10.90 -8.15 -21.96
N VAL A 255 -11.72 -7.25 -21.41
CA VAL A 255 -11.38 -5.83 -21.32
C VAL A 255 -10.10 -5.62 -20.50
N GLU A 256 -9.91 -6.42 -19.46
CA GLU A 256 -8.76 -6.39 -18.58
C GLU A 256 -7.49 -6.81 -19.32
N SER A 257 -7.57 -7.90 -20.10
CA SER A 257 -6.46 -8.39 -20.91
C SER A 257 -6.06 -7.40 -22.00
N LEU A 258 -7.01 -6.90 -22.77
CA LEU A 258 -6.76 -5.85 -23.79
C LEU A 258 -6.14 -4.59 -23.19
N THR A 259 -6.60 -4.18 -22.01
CA THR A 259 -6.02 -3.01 -21.30
C THR A 259 -4.58 -3.27 -20.90
N ALA A 260 -4.26 -4.46 -20.44
CA ALA A 260 -2.91 -4.84 -20.06
C ALA A 260 -1.99 -4.96 -21.29
N GLN A 261 -2.45 -5.56 -22.38
CA GLN A 261 -1.70 -5.67 -23.66
C GLN A 261 -1.41 -4.28 -24.23
N ALA A 262 -2.41 -3.39 -24.28
CA ALA A 262 -2.22 -2.02 -24.74
C ALA A 262 -1.21 -1.25 -23.86
N ASN A 263 -1.25 -1.49 -22.55
CA ASN A 263 -0.31 -0.87 -21.60
C ASN A 263 1.14 -1.39 -21.79
N ASP A 264 1.29 -2.67 -22.11
CA ASP A 264 2.59 -3.27 -22.42
C ASP A 264 3.17 -2.71 -23.74
N ILE A 265 2.35 -2.59 -24.78
CA ILE A 265 2.76 -1.96 -26.05
C ILE A 265 3.23 -0.53 -25.80
N ILE A 266 2.51 0.26 -25.01
CA ILE A 266 2.94 1.63 -24.65
C ILE A 266 4.31 1.58 -23.92
N ALA A 267 4.52 0.63 -23.02
CA ALA A 267 5.80 0.48 -22.33
C ALA A 267 6.94 0.16 -23.31
N GLN A 268 6.69 -0.68 -24.32
CA GLN A 268 7.65 -0.98 -25.39
C GLN A 268 7.91 0.26 -26.27
N GLN A 269 6.87 1.01 -26.61
CA GLN A 269 7.01 2.28 -27.33
C GLN A 269 7.91 3.28 -26.58
N ILE A 270 7.72 3.41 -25.26
CA ILE A 270 8.57 4.27 -24.41
C ILE A 270 10.03 3.77 -24.39
N ARG A 271 10.26 2.46 -24.41
CA ARG A 271 11.62 1.89 -24.44
C ARG A 271 12.38 2.22 -25.71
N ARG A 272 11.70 2.41 -26.86
CA ARG A 272 12.31 2.80 -28.14
C ARG A 272 12.87 4.22 -28.12
N ALA A 273 12.21 5.17 -27.44
CA ALA A 273 12.66 6.56 -27.28
C ALA A 273 12.25 7.09 -25.90
N PRO A 274 12.98 6.71 -24.85
CA PRO A 274 12.57 7.03 -23.48
C PRO A 274 12.59 8.53 -23.17
N GLU A 275 13.40 9.35 -23.87
CA GLU A 275 13.41 10.80 -23.71
C GLU A 275 12.17 11.50 -24.26
N ASP A 276 11.42 10.86 -25.15
CA ASP A 276 10.24 11.45 -25.81
C ASP A 276 8.95 11.31 -25.00
N TRP A 277 8.86 10.41 -24.00
CA TRP A 277 7.64 10.26 -23.22
C TRP A 277 7.48 11.34 -22.15
N PHE A 278 6.22 11.67 -21.80
CA PHE A 278 5.84 12.74 -20.88
C PHE A 278 6.06 12.39 -19.41
N TRP A 279 7.34 12.28 -18.98
CA TRP A 279 7.75 11.88 -17.62
C TRP A 279 7.32 12.82 -16.50
N VAL A 280 6.93 14.04 -16.79
CA VAL A 280 6.47 15.03 -15.78
C VAL A 280 5.03 14.82 -15.35
N HIS A 281 4.33 13.79 -15.85
CA HIS A 281 3.07 13.29 -15.34
C HIS A 281 3.31 12.22 -14.25
N ASN A 282 2.55 12.28 -13.15
CA ASN A 282 2.66 11.28 -12.08
C ASN A 282 1.88 9.99 -12.45
N ARG A 283 2.49 9.12 -13.28
CA ARG A 283 1.88 7.89 -13.78
C ARG A 283 1.57 6.90 -12.66
N TRP A 284 2.49 6.75 -11.69
CA TRP A 284 2.35 5.88 -10.51
C TRP A 284 1.89 6.66 -9.28
N LYS A 285 0.94 7.56 -9.48
CA LYS A 285 0.38 8.36 -8.40
C LYS A 285 -0.20 7.48 -7.30
N THR A 286 0.22 7.72 -6.06
CA THR A 286 -0.37 7.12 -4.87
C THR A 286 -1.70 7.82 -4.55
N PRO A 287 -2.86 7.17 -4.70
CA PRO A 287 -4.17 7.79 -4.48
C PRO A 287 -4.37 8.28 -3.04
N ARG A 288 -5.28 9.23 -2.84
CA ARG A 288 -5.66 9.76 -1.54
C ARG A 288 -7.18 9.75 -1.37
N PRO A 289 -7.67 9.38 -0.19
CA PRO A 289 -6.94 8.83 0.97
C PRO A 289 -6.51 7.38 0.76
N ASN A 290 -7.18 6.63 -0.11
CA ASN A 290 -7.07 5.18 -0.26
C ASN A 290 -5.95 4.81 -1.23
N PHE A 291 -4.82 4.33 -0.72
CA PHE A 291 -3.75 3.78 -1.55
C PHE A 291 -3.76 2.24 -1.59
N LEU A 292 -4.50 1.60 -0.70
CA LEU A 292 -4.78 0.17 -0.75
C LEU A 292 -5.87 -0.10 -1.79
N LEU A 293 -5.68 -1.15 -2.59
CA LEU A 293 -6.46 -1.36 -3.82
C LEU A 293 -7.76 -2.13 -3.60
N ALA A 294 -8.01 -2.67 -2.40
CA ALA A 294 -9.16 -3.51 -2.10
C ALA A 294 -10.54 -2.83 -2.32
N ARG A 295 -10.59 -1.50 -2.29
CA ARG A 295 -11.84 -0.73 -2.49
C ARG A 295 -12.05 -0.21 -3.91
N TYR A 296 -11.11 -0.46 -4.82
CA TYR A 296 -11.24 0.02 -6.20
C TYR A 296 -12.16 -0.89 -7.00
N LYS A 297 -13.16 -0.30 -7.66
CA LYS A 297 -14.23 -1.01 -8.35
C LYS A 297 -13.75 -2.00 -9.40
N ARG A 298 -12.68 -1.65 -10.14
CA ARG A 298 -12.12 -2.49 -11.20
C ARG A 298 -11.01 -3.43 -10.72
N GLY A 299 -10.52 -3.25 -9.50
CA GLY A 299 -9.51 -4.12 -8.90
C GLY A 299 -8.15 -4.11 -9.60
N VAL A 300 -7.43 -5.21 -9.45
CA VAL A 300 -6.11 -5.46 -10.03
C VAL A 300 -6.25 -6.62 -11.03
N TYR A 301 -5.65 -6.47 -12.20
CA TYR A 301 -5.52 -7.54 -13.18
C TYR A 301 -4.03 -7.81 -13.44
N LEU A 302 -3.64 -9.07 -13.33
CA LEU A 302 -2.31 -9.54 -13.69
C LEU A 302 -2.43 -10.42 -14.93
N PRO A 303 -1.71 -10.12 -16.04
CA PRO A 303 -1.64 -10.98 -17.22
C PRO A 303 -1.14 -12.39 -16.87
N SER A 304 -1.48 -13.36 -17.69
CA SER A 304 -1.00 -14.74 -17.56
C SER A 304 0.54 -14.77 -17.49
N GLY A 305 1.10 -15.53 -16.56
CA GLY A 305 2.54 -15.62 -16.33
C GLY A 305 3.14 -14.51 -15.47
N ILE A 306 2.38 -13.49 -15.11
CA ILE A 306 2.81 -12.48 -14.15
C ILE A 306 2.23 -12.79 -12.79
N THR A 307 3.12 -13.07 -11.83
CA THR A 307 2.75 -13.28 -10.43
C THR A 307 3.10 -12.04 -9.59
N ARG A 308 2.74 -12.08 -8.32
CA ARG A 308 3.05 -11.00 -7.38
C ARG A 308 4.57 -10.75 -7.26
N GLU A 309 5.35 -11.80 -7.31
CA GLU A 309 6.81 -11.79 -7.17
C GLU A 309 7.51 -11.10 -8.34
N ASN A 310 6.86 -11.05 -9.50
CA ASN A 310 7.36 -10.35 -10.68
C ASN A 310 7.10 -8.83 -10.64
N LEU A 311 6.30 -8.36 -9.67
CA LEU A 311 5.96 -6.94 -9.58
C LEU A 311 7.05 -6.15 -8.85
N LYS A 312 7.35 -4.95 -9.36
CA LYS A 312 8.12 -3.95 -8.60
C LYS A 312 7.31 -3.52 -7.38
N PRO A 313 7.86 -3.65 -6.16
CA PRO A 313 7.09 -3.51 -4.95
C PRO A 313 6.63 -2.06 -4.68
N PHE A 314 5.43 -1.93 -4.13
CA PHE A 314 4.97 -0.73 -3.45
C PHE A 314 5.43 -0.77 -1.99
N ARG A 315 6.40 0.09 -1.63
CA ARG A 315 7.12 0.01 -0.36
C ARG A 315 6.43 0.82 0.74
N ILE A 316 6.00 0.12 1.78
CA ILE A 316 5.30 0.68 2.94
C ILE A 316 6.20 0.57 4.17
N LEU A 317 6.55 1.70 4.78
CA LEU A 317 7.21 1.71 6.07
C LEU A 317 6.16 1.82 7.19
N ILE A 318 6.15 0.88 8.11
CA ILE A 318 5.34 0.95 9.33
C ILE A 318 6.24 1.29 10.52
N ARG A 319 6.07 2.48 11.09
CA ARG A 319 6.69 2.82 12.37
C ARG A 319 5.87 2.18 13.48
N ALA A 320 6.34 1.06 14.01
CA ALA A 320 5.66 0.30 15.06
C ALA A 320 5.76 0.97 16.44
N SER A 321 4.95 0.50 17.38
CA SER A 321 5.05 0.92 18.79
C SER A 321 6.35 0.45 19.43
N ASN A 322 6.73 1.08 20.54
CA ASN A 322 7.91 0.70 21.33
C ASN A 322 7.57 -0.33 22.43
N TRP A 323 6.31 -0.65 22.61
CA TRP A 323 5.79 -1.54 23.64
C TRP A 323 5.34 -2.87 23.04
N LEU A 324 5.61 -3.97 23.76
CA LEU A 324 5.32 -5.33 23.33
C LEU A 324 3.82 -5.53 23.03
N GLY A 325 2.95 -5.19 23.99
CA GLY A 325 1.50 -5.35 23.83
C GLY A 325 0.94 -4.54 22.66
N ASP A 326 1.31 -3.25 22.56
CA ASP A 326 0.88 -2.38 21.44
C ASP A 326 1.35 -2.90 20.07
N SER A 327 2.58 -3.42 20.01
CA SER A 327 3.12 -4.00 18.78
C SER A 327 2.27 -5.19 18.34
N ILE A 328 1.92 -6.09 19.26
CA ILE A 328 1.09 -7.26 18.97
C ILE A 328 -0.34 -6.83 18.59
N MET A 329 -0.96 -5.91 19.34
CA MET A 329 -2.29 -5.39 19.02
C MET A 329 -2.35 -4.65 17.68
N SER A 330 -1.21 -4.24 17.09
CA SER A 330 -1.16 -3.63 15.78
C SER A 330 -1.07 -4.63 14.60
N ILE A 331 -0.82 -5.91 14.87
CA ILE A 331 -0.65 -6.95 13.83
C ILE A 331 -1.86 -7.07 12.90
N PRO A 332 -3.12 -7.05 13.39
CA PRO A 332 -4.29 -7.10 12.50
C PRO A 332 -4.31 -5.97 11.47
N ALA A 333 -3.87 -4.78 11.85
CA ALA A 333 -3.77 -3.66 10.91
C ALA A 333 -2.68 -3.89 9.85
N ILE A 334 -1.55 -4.50 10.21
CA ILE A 334 -0.48 -4.85 9.27
C ILE A 334 -0.97 -5.89 8.27
N ARG A 335 -1.69 -6.92 8.73
CA ARG A 335 -2.33 -7.92 7.87
C ARG A 335 -3.32 -7.28 6.89
N ALA A 336 -4.17 -6.39 7.37
CA ALA A 336 -5.12 -5.66 6.54
C ALA A 336 -4.43 -4.78 5.49
N ILE A 337 -3.33 -4.12 5.85
CA ILE A 337 -2.52 -3.32 4.93
C ILE A 337 -1.88 -4.21 3.86
N LYS A 338 -1.28 -5.32 4.24
CA LYS A 338 -0.63 -6.27 3.32
C LYS A 338 -1.64 -6.88 2.35
N ALA A 339 -2.79 -7.34 2.86
CA ALA A 339 -3.86 -7.90 2.04
C ALA A 339 -4.52 -6.86 1.12
N GLY A 340 -4.51 -5.59 1.53
CA GLY A 340 -5.13 -4.50 0.78
C GLY A 340 -4.42 -4.12 -0.53
N ARG A 341 -3.20 -4.65 -0.78
CA ARG A 341 -2.44 -4.31 -1.98
C ARG A 341 -1.53 -5.46 -2.42
N THR A 342 -1.74 -5.95 -3.63
CA THR A 342 -1.04 -7.12 -4.17
C THR A 342 0.48 -6.95 -4.25
N ASP A 343 0.97 -5.77 -4.62
CA ASP A 343 2.39 -5.42 -4.74
C ASP A 343 2.99 -4.80 -3.45
N ALA A 344 2.30 -4.92 -2.29
CA ALA A 344 2.80 -4.36 -1.04
C ALA A 344 4.07 -5.06 -0.54
N HIS A 345 5.10 -4.26 -0.24
CA HIS A 345 6.29 -4.68 0.52
C HIS A 345 6.29 -3.90 1.84
N VAL A 346 6.04 -4.61 2.94
CA VAL A 346 5.89 -4.03 4.27
C VAL A 346 7.19 -4.14 5.04
N THR A 347 7.76 -3.00 5.40
CA THR A 347 8.93 -2.90 6.26
C THR A 347 8.52 -2.32 7.61
N VAL A 348 8.87 -3.00 8.70
CA VAL A 348 8.59 -2.53 10.07
C VAL A 348 9.81 -1.87 10.69
N LEU A 349 9.68 -0.62 11.12
CA LEU A 349 10.67 0.11 11.91
C LEU A 349 10.35 -0.03 13.39
N THR A 350 11.20 -0.72 14.15
CA THR A 350 10.93 -1.15 15.53
C THR A 350 12.19 -1.09 16.41
N PRO A 351 12.07 -0.97 17.74
CA PRO A 351 13.21 -1.23 18.64
C PRO A 351 13.77 -2.64 18.43
N GLY A 352 15.11 -2.79 18.43
CA GLY A 352 15.77 -4.07 18.18
C GLY A 352 15.27 -5.21 19.08
N LYS A 353 14.97 -4.90 20.35
CA LYS A 353 14.42 -5.87 21.32
C LYS A 353 13.05 -6.45 20.93
N LEU A 354 12.27 -5.80 20.03
CA LEU A 354 10.97 -6.28 19.56
C LEU A 354 11.03 -6.94 18.16
N ALA A 355 12.20 -6.96 17.53
CA ALA A 355 12.36 -7.55 16.21
C ALA A 355 11.91 -9.03 16.14
N PRO A 356 12.11 -9.88 17.18
CA PRO A 356 11.68 -11.26 17.14
C PRO A 356 10.19 -11.45 16.91
N ILE A 357 9.32 -10.52 17.38
CA ILE A 357 7.88 -10.59 17.13
C ILE A 357 7.58 -10.49 15.63
N TRP A 358 8.22 -9.55 14.97
CA TRP A 358 7.96 -9.26 13.56
C TRP A 358 8.44 -10.36 12.63
N LYS A 359 9.45 -11.14 13.06
CA LYS A 359 9.89 -12.37 12.36
C LYS A 359 8.83 -13.47 12.35
N LEU A 360 7.88 -13.43 13.31
CA LEU A 360 6.76 -14.38 13.37
C LEU A 360 5.60 -14.02 12.43
N ILE A 361 5.62 -12.86 11.81
CA ILE A 361 4.50 -12.30 11.04
C ILE A 361 4.83 -12.37 9.54
N PRO A 362 4.22 -13.33 8.80
CA PRO A 362 4.52 -13.52 7.38
C PRO A 362 4.22 -12.29 6.50
N GLU A 363 3.34 -11.41 6.96
CA GLU A 363 2.97 -10.19 6.26
C GLU A 363 4.03 -9.08 6.34
N VAL A 364 5.06 -9.26 7.17
CA VAL A 364 6.22 -8.35 7.29
C VAL A 364 7.34 -8.88 6.42
N ASP A 365 7.68 -8.13 5.37
CA ASP A 365 8.74 -8.52 4.43
C ASP A 365 10.14 -8.14 4.93
N ASP A 366 10.25 -7.05 5.70
CA ASP A 366 11.53 -6.51 6.17
C ASP A 366 11.41 -5.86 7.56
N ILE A 367 12.51 -5.83 8.28
CA ILE A 367 12.60 -5.20 9.60
C ILE A 367 13.79 -4.22 9.64
N ILE A 368 13.55 -3.01 10.11
CA ILE A 368 14.59 -2.03 10.44
C ILE A 368 14.66 -1.92 11.97
N CYS A 369 15.78 -2.33 12.55
CA CYS A 369 16.00 -2.27 13.99
C CYS A 369 16.55 -0.91 14.41
N LEU A 370 15.86 -0.25 15.34
CA LEU A 370 16.36 0.93 16.02
C LEU A 370 17.42 0.53 17.05
N THR A 371 18.67 0.84 16.78
CA THR A 371 19.81 0.54 17.66
C THR A 371 20.13 1.68 18.60
N THR A 372 19.73 2.90 18.27
CA THR A 372 20.01 4.11 19.04
C THR A 372 18.80 5.04 19.16
N LYS A 373 18.87 5.97 20.12
CA LYS A 373 17.88 7.06 20.23
C LYS A 373 18.20 8.26 19.30
N SER A 374 19.21 8.20 18.43
CA SER A 374 19.56 9.29 17.51
C SER A 374 18.58 9.38 16.35
N LEU A 375 18.03 10.57 16.10
CA LEU A 375 17.16 10.85 14.96
C LEU A 375 17.90 10.66 13.63
N LEU A 376 19.10 11.22 13.54
CA LEU A 376 19.91 11.17 12.32
C LEU A 376 20.32 9.74 11.97
N ALA A 377 20.68 8.93 12.97
CA ALA A 377 20.97 7.51 12.76
C ALA A 377 19.74 6.76 12.24
N THR A 378 18.56 6.99 12.83
CA THR A 378 17.30 6.40 12.35
C THR A 378 16.99 6.79 10.89
N VAL A 379 17.12 8.07 10.56
CA VAL A 379 16.90 8.59 9.19
C VAL A 379 17.88 7.95 8.21
N ARG A 380 19.15 7.79 8.61
CA ARG A 380 20.16 7.12 7.79
C ARG A 380 19.79 5.67 7.51
N LEU A 381 19.38 4.91 8.53
CA LEU A 381 18.93 3.53 8.39
C LEU A 381 17.73 3.41 7.44
N ILE A 382 16.73 4.29 7.58
CA ILE A 382 15.56 4.30 6.69
C ILE A 382 15.98 4.55 5.23
N ARG A 383 16.82 5.55 4.99
CA ARG A 383 17.28 5.92 3.63
C ARG A 383 18.19 4.89 2.99
N GLN A 384 19.03 4.20 3.79
CA GLN A 384 19.91 3.13 3.30
C GLN A 384 19.14 1.87 2.90
N LYS A 385 18.03 1.57 3.59
CA LYS A 385 17.26 0.36 3.32
C LYS A 385 16.56 0.44 1.95
N SER A 386 15.80 1.49 1.70
CA SER A 386 15.13 1.72 0.41
C SER A 386 14.42 3.07 0.35
N ARG A 387 13.88 3.43 -0.84
CA ARG A 387 12.90 4.51 -0.97
C ARG A 387 11.50 3.95 -0.68
N PHE A 388 10.80 4.55 0.29
CA PHE A 388 9.44 4.19 0.65
C PHE A 388 8.42 5.10 -0.05
N ASP A 389 7.32 4.52 -0.50
CA ASP A 389 6.19 5.25 -1.10
C ASP A 389 5.31 5.89 -0.02
N VAL A 390 5.14 5.16 1.08
CA VAL A 390 4.26 5.53 2.19
C VAL A 390 4.91 5.18 3.53
N ALA A 391 4.71 6.01 4.54
CA ALA A 391 4.96 5.68 5.93
C ALA A 391 3.67 5.74 6.74
N ILE A 392 3.41 4.72 7.53
CA ILE A 392 2.31 4.65 8.49
C ILE A 392 2.92 4.72 9.90
N VAL A 393 2.47 5.67 10.70
CA VAL A 393 3.05 5.95 12.02
C VAL A 393 2.04 5.60 13.11
N PHE A 394 2.23 4.46 13.77
CA PHE A 394 1.36 3.98 14.85
C PHE A 394 1.54 4.77 16.15
N PRO A 395 2.76 5.07 16.64
CA PRO A 395 2.94 5.87 17.83
C PRO A 395 2.47 7.32 17.63
N ASN A 396 1.92 7.94 18.69
CA ASN A 396 1.47 9.33 18.65
C ASN A 396 2.57 10.36 18.94
N SER A 397 3.82 9.95 19.11
CA SER A 397 4.92 10.83 19.46
C SER A 397 5.35 11.74 18.30
N LEU A 398 5.77 12.97 18.62
CA LEU A 398 6.40 13.90 17.69
C LEU A 398 7.63 13.25 17.02
N ARG A 399 8.44 12.55 17.81
CA ARG A 399 9.64 11.84 17.36
C ARG A 399 9.38 10.89 16.20
N ALA A 400 8.39 10.02 16.33
CA ALA A 400 8.05 9.03 15.30
C ALA A 400 7.62 9.71 13.98
N ALA A 401 6.96 10.85 14.05
CA ALA A 401 6.60 11.64 12.87
C ALA A 401 7.81 12.34 12.25
N LEU A 402 8.75 12.86 13.07
CA LEU A 402 10.01 13.44 12.59
C LEU A 402 10.88 12.43 11.84
N GLU A 403 10.98 11.20 12.34
CA GLU A 403 11.75 10.12 11.70
C GLU A 403 11.35 9.93 10.23
N VAL A 404 10.06 9.85 9.94
CA VAL A 404 9.55 9.64 8.58
C VAL A 404 9.53 10.93 7.74
N TRP A 405 9.36 12.09 8.37
CA TRP A 405 9.38 13.39 7.68
C TRP A 405 10.79 13.76 7.21
N VAL A 406 11.79 13.66 8.08
CA VAL A 406 13.20 13.93 7.74
C VAL A 406 13.71 12.90 6.71
N SER A 407 13.19 11.67 6.74
CA SER A 407 13.50 10.65 5.72
C SER A 407 12.91 10.97 4.35
N THR A 408 12.14 12.07 4.22
CA THR A 408 11.54 12.55 2.96
C THR A 408 10.55 11.57 2.32
N ILE A 409 9.91 10.70 3.10
CA ILE A 409 8.89 9.80 2.60
C ILE A 409 7.69 10.62 2.12
N PRO A 410 7.23 10.45 0.87
CA PRO A 410 6.27 11.37 0.25
C PRO A 410 4.90 11.36 0.92
N ARG A 411 4.45 10.19 1.41
CA ARG A 411 3.18 10.04 2.11
C ARG A 411 3.39 9.58 3.54
N ARG A 412 2.85 10.32 4.49
CA ARG A 412 3.04 10.08 5.92
C ARG A 412 1.69 10.12 6.62
N ILE A 413 1.28 8.98 7.18
CA ILE A 413 -0.07 8.71 7.67
C ILE A 413 -0.01 8.43 9.18
N GLY A 414 -0.95 8.96 9.92
CA GLY A 414 -1.10 8.66 11.34
C GLY A 414 -2.14 9.53 12.02
N TYR A 415 -2.43 9.23 13.27
CA TYR A 415 -3.29 10.09 14.08
C TYR A 415 -2.67 11.45 14.32
N ARG A 416 -3.52 12.47 14.54
CA ARG A 416 -3.09 13.85 14.81
C ARG A 416 -2.03 13.91 15.90
N GLY A 417 -2.22 13.16 16.99
CA GLY A 417 -1.30 13.11 18.12
C GLY A 417 -0.97 14.48 18.72
N HIS A 418 0.13 14.54 19.48
CA HIS A 418 0.60 15.77 20.12
C HIS A 418 1.58 16.52 19.20
N SER A 419 1.23 17.77 18.83
CA SER A 419 2.09 18.74 18.10
C SER A 419 2.82 18.24 16.87
N ARG A 420 2.30 17.21 16.15
CA ARG A 420 2.97 16.56 15.02
C ARG A 420 2.19 16.62 13.70
N SER A 421 1.02 17.26 13.68
CA SER A 421 0.14 17.28 12.50
C SER A 421 0.81 17.88 11.26
N TRP A 422 1.70 18.85 11.42
CA TRP A 422 2.45 19.47 10.33
C TRP A 422 3.51 18.56 9.68
N LEU A 423 3.92 17.50 10.35
CA LEU A 423 4.85 16.49 9.84
C LEU A 423 4.16 15.40 9.01
N LEU A 424 2.86 15.23 9.21
CA LEU A 424 2.03 14.25 8.51
C LEU A 424 1.27 14.95 7.38
N ASN A 425 0.92 14.20 6.34
CA ASN A 425 0.15 14.73 5.22
C ASN A 425 -1.10 13.91 4.86
N GLN A 426 -1.39 12.87 5.68
CA GLN A 426 -2.70 12.25 5.83
C GLN A 426 -2.92 12.03 7.33
N ILE A 427 -3.84 12.82 7.90
CA ILE A 427 -4.06 12.89 9.34
C ILE A 427 -5.40 12.29 9.67
N LEU A 428 -5.40 11.27 10.53
CA LEU A 428 -6.61 10.73 11.13
C LEU A 428 -6.95 11.51 12.38
N ARG A 429 -8.24 11.81 12.55
CA ARG A 429 -8.78 12.37 13.79
C ARG A 429 -9.28 11.24 14.66
N GLU A 430 -8.95 11.28 15.94
CA GLU A 430 -9.56 10.37 16.91
C GLU A 430 -11.05 10.68 17.00
N ARG A 431 -11.89 9.71 16.67
CA ARG A 431 -13.33 9.82 16.89
C ARG A 431 -13.58 9.38 18.33
N ARG A 432 -14.09 10.29 19.15
CA ARG A 432 -14.73 9.92 20.42
C ARG A 432 -16.13 9.39 20.04
N THR A 433 -16.25 8.09 19.86
CA THR A 433 -17.55 7.45 19.68
C THR A 433 -18.20 7.33 21.07
N PRO A 434 -19.42 7.83 21.26
CA PRO A 434 -20.20 7.49 22.46
C PRO A 434 -20.39 5.97 22.49
N GLY A 435 -20.24 5.37 23.65
CA GLY A 435 -20.45 3.93 23.84
C GLY A 435 -19.33 3.25 24.64
N PRO A 436 -19.35 1.94 24.74
CA PRO A 436 -18.34 1.19 25.47
C PRO A 436 -16.95 1.36 24.86
N PRO A 437 -15.88 1.28 25.66
CA PRO A 437 -14.51 1.35 25.18
C PRO A 437 -14.25 0.33 24.08
N GLN A 438 -13.61 0.78 22.97
CA GLN A 438 -13.21 -0.10 21.88
C GLN A 438 -11.79 -0.64 22.13
N HIS A 439 -11.53 -1.87 21.70
CA HIS A 439 -10.24 -2.49 21.85
C HIS A 439 -9.13 -1.67 21.15
N GLN A 440 -7.94 -1.64 21.73
CA GLN A 440 -6.78 -0.87 21.22
C GLN A 440 -6.39 -1.27 19.78
N SER A 441 -6.60 -2.53 19.40
CA SER A 441 -6.35 -3.01 18.02
C SER A 441 -7.22 -2.30 16.99
N GLU A 442 -8.47 -1.93 17.36
CA GLU A 442 -9.38 -1.21 16.47
C GLU A 442 -8.84 0.16 16.06
N ARG A 443 -8.05 0.79 16.93
CA ARG A 443 -7.38 2.05 16.62
C ARG A 443 -6.37 1.89 15.48
N TYR A 444 -5.61 0.79 15.46
CA TYR A 444 -4.67 0.48 14.38
C TYR A 444 -5.40 0.05 13.11
N LEU A 445 -6.43 -0.79 13.22
CA LEU A 445 -7.27 -1.21 12.10
C LEU A 445 -7.93 -0.02 11.40
N ARG A 446 -8.38 0.98 12.14
CA ARG A 446 -8.93 2.20 11.56
C ARG A 446 -7.94 2.94 10.66
N ILE A 447 -6.64 2.93 10.97
CA ILE A 447 -5.62 3.49 10.07
C ILE A 447 -5.59 2.70 8.75
N ALA A 448 -5.60 1.38 8.79
CA ALA A 448 -5.64 0.54 7.60
C ALA A 448 -6.90 0.78 6.76
N GLN A 449 -8.06 0.88 7.40
CA GLN A 449 -9.35 1.15 6.75
C GLN A 449 -9.38 2.55 6.10
N ASP A 450 -8.81 3.56 6.75
CA ASP A 450 -8.68 4.92 6.18
C ASP A 450 -7.73 4.95 4.97
N CYS A 451 -6.82 3.99 4.89
CA CYS A 451 -5.95 3.78 3.74
C CYS A 451 -6.59 2.93 2.63
N GLY A 452 -7.80 2.40 2.83
CA GLY A 452 -8.54 1.63 1.83
C GLY A 452 -8.54 0.11 2.07
N ALA A 453 -8.11 -0.39 3.23
CA ALA A 453 -8.26 -1.80 3.56
C ALA A 453 -9.74 -2.21 3.64
N ALA A 454 -10.03 -3.45 3.27
CA ALA A 454 -11.35 -4.03 3.49
C ALA A 454 -11.65 -4.14 5.00
N PRO A 455 -12.92 -4.00 5.43
CA PRO A 455 -13.29 -4.26 6.80
C PRO A 455 -12.96 -5.73 7.17
N MET A 456 -12.21 -5.93 8.23
CA MET A 456 -11.99 -7.26 8.79
C MET A 456 -13.11 -7.56 9.80
N LYS A 457 -13.85 -8.65 9.58
CA LYS A 457 -14.98 -9.04 10.45
C LYS A 457 -14.55 -9.74 11.76
N ASN A 458 -13.37 -10.38 11.78
CA ASN A 458 -12.77 -10.99 12.96
C ASN A 458 -11.29 -10.64 13.04
N VAL A 459 -10.87 -10.25 14.23
CA VAL A 459 -9.47 -9.93 14.52
C VAL A 459 -8.71 -11.22 14.82
N ASP A 460 -8.55 -12.08 13.81
CA ASP A 460 -7.75 -13.29 13.94
C ASP A 460 -6.27 -12.90 14.06
N LEU A 461 -5.72 -12.98 15.25
CA LEU A 461 -4.26 -12.92 15.48
C LEU A 461 -3.58 -14.19 15.00
N VAL A 462 -4.28 -15.31 15.03
CA VAL A 462 -3.74 -16.63 14.75
C VAL A 462 -3.79 -16.89 13.25
N GLY A 463 -2.63 -17.15 12.63
CA GLY A 463 -2.53 -17.47 11.20
C GLY A 463 -3.21 -18.82 10.85
N PRO A 464 -3.44 -19.07 9.53
CA PRO A 464 -4.16 -20.26 9.03
C PRO A 464 -3.57 -21.60 9.48
N ASP A 465 -2.30 -21.68 9.79
CA ASP A 465 -1.61 -22.89 10.27
C ASP A 465 -2.16 -23.47 11.58
N ARG A 466 -2.93 -22.70 12.35
CA ARG A 466 -3.49 -23.17 13.63
C ARG A 466 -4.87 -23.76 13.54
N ARG A 467 -5.71 -23.36 12.57
CA ARG A 467 -6.98 -24.07 12.32
C ARG A 467 -6.71 -25.53 11.97
N ALA A 468 -5.60 -25.81 11.29
CA ALA A 468 -5.15 -27.18 11.01
C ALA A 468 -4.67 -27.95 12.27
N ARG A 469 -4.11 -27.27 13.27
CA ARG A 469 -3.61 -27.94 14.49
C ARG A 469 -4.67 -28.19 15.56
N HIS A 470 -5.78 -27.45 15.56
CA HIS A 470 -6.87 -27.64 16.52
C HIS A 470 -8.09 -28.37 15.92
N GLY A 471 -8.21 -28.48 14.61
CA GLY A 471 -9.27 -29.23 13.91
C GLY A 471 -8.97 -30.71 13.67
N GLY A 472 -7.78 -31.17 13.99
CA GLY A 472 -7.35 -32.56 13.75
C GLY A 472 -7.41 -33.42 15.02
N LYS A 473 -8.33 -34.37 15.04
CA LYS A 473 -8.35 -35.53 15.97
C LYS A 473 -7.08 -36.42 15.90
N SER A 474 -5.96 -35.92 15.33
CA SER A 474 -4.83 -36.73 14.91
C SER A 474 -3.61 -36.73 15.85
N ARG A 475 -3.56 -35.93 16.91
CA ARG A 475 -2.41 -35.94 17.82
C ARG A 475 -2.55 -36.81 19.06
N ALA A 476 -3.77 -37.15 19.45
CA ALA A 476 -3.99 -38.13 20.54
C ALA A 476 -3.62 -39.57 20.11
N ASN A 477 -3.79 -39.91 18.83
CA ASN A 477 -3.51 -41.26 18.34
C ASN A 477 -2.07 -41.48 17.82
N ALA A 478 -1.28 -40.43 17.59
CA ALA A 478 0.11 -40.55 17.15
C ALA A 478 1.10 -40.74 18.30
N LEU A 479 0.65 -40.56 19.55
CA LEU A 479 1.49 -40.74 20.77
C LEU A 479 1.22 -42.05 21.51
N ALA A 480 0.36 -42.91 21.03
CA ALA A 480 0.06 -44.22 21.62
C ALA A 480 1.09 -45.33 21.26
N GLY A 481 2.14 -45.00 20.52
CA GLY A 481 3.04 -45.99 19.94
C GLY A 481 4.55 -45.91 20.31
N SER A 482 4.98 -45.02 21.21
CA SER A 482 6.37 -45.05 21.67
C SER A 482 6.45 -44.82 23.19
N ALA A 483 6.91 -45.83 23.89
CA ALA A 483 7.34 -45.76 25.30
C ALA A 483 8.51 -44.80 25.40
N SER A 484 8.28 -43.53 25.74
CA SER A 484 9.32 -42.58 26.11
C SER A 484 8.76 -41.52 27.04
N MET A 485 9.36 -41.46 28.24
CA MET A 485 9.28 -40.45 29.31
C MET A 485 7.92 -39.70 29.47
N PRO A 486 7.34 -39.60 30.65
CA PRO A 486 6.09 -38.90 30.88
C PRO A 486 6.24 -37.46 30.42
N TYR A 487 5.42 -37.03 29.43
CA TYR A 487 5.36 -35.65 28.94
C TYR A 487 4.97 -34.74 30.11
N GLN A 488 5.98 -34.06 30.68
CA GLN A 488 5.77 -33.21 31.85
C GLN A 488 4.93 -31.98 31.45
N LEU A 489 3.77 -31.82 32.06
CA LEU A 489 2.87 -30.68 31.81
C LEU A 489 3.54 -29.37 32.26
N LYS A 490 3.82 -28.46 31.32
CA LYS A 490 4.44 -27.15 31.57
C LYS A 490 3.40 -26.05 31.52
N LEU A 491 3.35 -25.21 32.55
CA LEU A 491 2.47 -24.03 32.63
C LEU A 491 3.32 -22.78 32.79
N GLY A 492 2.93 -21.69 32.10
CA GLY A 492 3.60 -20.40 32.22
C GLY A 492 2.95 -19.54 33.30
N LEU A 493 3.74 -18.79 34.05
CA LEU A 493 3.27 -17.83 35.04
C LEU A 493 4.04 -16.51 34.86
N CYS A 494 3.32 -15.37 34.65
CA CYS A 494 3.91 -14.05 34.52
C CYS A 494 3.29 -13.10 35.56
N PRO A 495 3.88 -13.00 36.76
CA PRO A 495 3.32 -12.25 37.88
C PRO A 495 3.55 -10.75 37.78
N GLY A 496 4.50 -10.32 36.92
CA GLY A 496 4.87 -8.92 36.74
C GLY A 496 3.85 -8.09 35.95
N ALA A 497 4.00 -6.79 36.02
CA ALA A 497 3.35 -5.82 35.13
C ALA A 497 4.23 -4.58 35.00
N GLU A 498 4.69 -4.27 33.78
CA GLU A 498 5.61 -3.14 33.52
C GLU A 498 4.95 -1.77 33.74
N TYR A 499 3.63 -1.69 33.53
CA TYR A 499 2.91 -0.42 33.70
C TYR A 499 2.95 0.10 35.15
N GLY A 500 2.85 -0.80 36.14
CA GLY A 500 2.90 -0.43 37.54
C GLY A 500 2.29 -1.47 38.49
N GLN A 501 2.46 -1.27 39.79
CA GLN A 501 2.02 -2.19 40.85
C GLN A 501 0.50 -2.38 40.90
N ALA A 502 -0.29 -1.37 40.52
CA ALA A 502 -1.76 -1.44 40.51
C ALA A 502 -2.32 -2.52 39.58
N LYS A 503 -1.52 -3.08 38.66
CA LYS A 503 -1.88 -4.18 37.78
C LYS A 503 -1.41 -5.55 38.28
N ARG A 504 -0.69 -5.63 39.39
CA ARG A 504 -0.11 -6.87 39.89
C ARG A 504 -1.06 -7.54 40.87
N TRP A 505 -1.38 -8.80 40.61
CA TRP A 505 -2.02 -9.66 41.59
C TRP A 505 -1.01 -10.06 42.67
N LEU A 506 -1.47 -10.54 43.83
CA LEU A 506 -0.64 -10.80 44.99
C LEU A 506 0.26 -12.01 44.75
N ALA A 507 1.55 -11.92 45.11
CA ALA A 507 2.55 -12.97 44.94
C ALA A 507 2.14 -14.26 45.65
N GLU A 508 1.63 -14.14 46.90
CA GLU A 508 1.21 -15.23 47.72
C GLU A 508 0.06 -16.01 47.05
N ARG A 509 -0.84 -15.33 46.39
CA ARG A 509 -1.97 -15.97 45.67
C ARG A 509 -1.52 -16.67 44.40
N PHE A 510 -0.55 -16.10 43.66
CA PHE A 510 0.07 -16.80 42.55
C PHE A 510 0.76 -18.09 43.02
N ALA A 511 1.45 -18.03 44.15
CA ALA A 511 2.09 -19.19 44.74
C ALA A 511 1.12 -20.27 45.18
N GLU A 512 0.00 -19.87 45.82
CA GLU A 512 -1.06 -20.76 46.26
C GLU A 512 -1.75 -21.47 45.09
N VAL A 513 -2.08 -20.73 44.02
CA VAL A 513 -2.60 -21.31 42.77
C VAL A 513 -1.62 -22.28 42.18
N GLY A 514 -0.35 -21.87 42.11
CA GLY A 514 0.73 -22.69 41.56
C GLY A 514 0.86 -24.03 42.31
N SER A 515 0.91 -23.99 43.62
CA SER A 515 0.97 -25.19 44.49
C SER A 515 -0.27 -26.07 44.32
N THR A 516 -1.48 -25.48 44.35
CA THR A 516 -2.72 -26.20 44.18
C THR A 516 -2.80 -26.96 42.85
N ILE A 517 -2.50 -26.28 41.75
CA ILE A 517 -2.50 -26.88 40.40
C ILE A 517 -1.39 -27.93 40.23
N SER A 518 -0.20 -27.71 40.77
CA SER A 518 0.87 -28.70 40.71
C SER A 518 0.48 -29.98 41.47
N THR A 519 -0.14 -29.85 42.63
CA THR A 519 -0.65 -31.00 43.43
C THR A 519 -1.71 -31.79 42.69
N GLN A 520 -2.64 -31.10 42.01
CA GLN A 520 -3.74 -31.75 41.31
C GLN A 520 -3.34 -32.37 39.96
N THR A 521 -2.37 -31.82 39.27
CA THR A 521 -2.07 -32.16 37.84
C THR A 521 -0.67 -32.67 37.58
N GLY A 522 0.23 -32.58 38.56
CA GLY A 522 1.68 -32.82 38.33
C GLY A 522 2.36 -31.79 37.45
N ALA A 523 1.73 -30.66 37.22
CA ALA A 523 2.28 -29.63 36.36
C ALA A 523 3.48 -28.90 36.96
N ARG A 524 4.44 -28.52 36.11
CA ARG A 524 5.56 -27.63 36.48
C ARG A 524 5.34 -26.22 35.91
N TRP A 525 5.71 -25.24 36.69
CA TRP A 525 5.60 -23.84 36.34
C TRP A 525 6.91 -23.27 35.80
N ILE A 526 6.79 -22.41 34.80
CA ILE A 526 7.90 -21.57 34.31
C ILE A 526 7.52 -20.11 34.56
N LEU A 527 8.30 -19.45 35.43
CA LEU A 527 8.04 -18.04 35.76
C LEU A 527 8.71 -17.12 34.75
N PHE A 528 7.93 -16.20 34.17
CA PHE A 528 8.39 -15.19 33.23
C PHE A 528 8.24 -13.79 33.81
N GLY A 529 9.18 -12.91 33.49
CA GLY A 529 9.15 -11.51 33.91
C GLY A 529 10.41 -10.76 33.57
N THR A 530 10.40 -9.48 33.88
CA THR A 530 11.59 -8.61 33.78
C THR A 530 12.41 -8.67 35.06
N LYS A 531 13.63 -8.12 35.04
CA LYS A 531 14.47 -8.00 36.26
C LYS A 531 13.77 -7.26 37.41
N ASN A 532 12.83 -6.35 37.10
CA ASN A 532 12.05 -5.60 38.09
C ASN A 532 11.01 -6.48 38.83
N ASP A 533 10.77 -7.68 38.37
CA ASP A 533 9.83 -8.64 38.95
C ASP A 533 10.52 -9.72 39.77
N ALA A 534 11.86 -9.65 39.98
CA ALA A 534 12.69 -10.66 40.62
C ALA A 534 12.21 -11.03 42.03
N ALA A 535 11.97 -10.02 42.88
CA ALA A 535 11.53 -10.26 44.27
C ALA A 535 10.20 -11.03 44.34
N MET A 536 9.22 -10.69 43.46
CA MET A 536 7.97 -11.42 43.36
C MET A 536 8.18 -12.86 42.86
N GLY A 537 9.08 -13.03 41.90
CA GLY A 537 9.46 -14.35 41.39
C GLY A 537 10.11 -15.25 42.46
N GLU A 538 10.97 -14.70 43.29
CA GLU A 538 11.60 -15.39 44.41
C GLU A 538 10.58 -15.85 45.46
N THR A 539 9.64 -14.97 45.82
CA THR A 539 8.54 -15.31 46.73
C THR A 539 7.71 -16.48 46.22
N ILE A 540 7.35 -16.46 44.92
CA ILE A 540 6.57 -17.53 44.29
C ILE A 540 7.37 -18.81 44.18
N ALA A 541 8.64 -18.74 43.75
CA ALA A 541 9.51 -19.88 43.55
C ALA A 541 9.80 -20.60 44.89
N ALA A 542 9.97 -19.88 46.00
CA ALA A 542 10.17 -20.44 47.32
C ALA A 542 9.01 -21.35 47.80
N VAL A 543 7.77 -21.08 47.37
CA VAL A 543 6.59 -21.91 47.70
C VAL A 543 6.45 -23.09 46.74
N LEU A 544 6.78 -22.91 45.47
CA LEU A 544 6.60 -23.93 44.43
C LEU A 544 7.77 -24.95 44.39
N ASP A 545 8.90 -24.59 44.94
CA ASP A 545 10.12 -25.40 45.07
C ASP A 545 10.45 -26.17 43.76
N ASP A 546 10.60 -27.48 43.79
CA ASP A 546 10.94 -28.33 42.64
C ASP A 546 9.91 -28.27 41.50
N ASN A 547 8.69 -27.80 41.75
CA ASN A 547 7.64 -27.61 40.72
C ASN A 547 7.79 -26.32 39.93
N CYS A 548 8.87 -25.57 40.10
CA CYS A 548 9.08 -24.27 39.48
C CYS A 548 10.44 -24.14 38.81
N THR A 549 10.46 -23.44 37.66
CA THR A 549 11.67 -22.93 37.04
C THR A 549 11.57 -21.42 36.93
N ASN A 550 12.33 -20.68 37.73
CA ASN A 550 12.31 -19.22 37.69
C ASN A 550 13.22 -18.70 36.57
N ARG A 551 12.58 -18.10 35.52
CA ARG A 551 13.24 -17.51 34.35
C ARG A 551 13.16 -16.00 34.34
N ILE A 552 12.68 -15.37 35.43
CA ILE A 552 12.50 -13.92 35.54
C ILE A 552 13.83 -13.20 35.34
N GLY A 553 13.86 -12.26 34.39
CA GLY A 553 15.05 -11.47 34.03
C GLY A 553 16.17 -12.23 33.31
N GLN A 554 15.98 -13.51 32.97
CA GLN A 554 16.98 -14.40 32.38
C GLN A 554 16.73 -14.72 30.90
N THR A 555 15.56 -14.35 30.35
CA THR A 555 15.21 -14.69 28.97
C THR A 555 15.35 -13.49 28.03
N THR A 556 15.89 -13.73 26.84
CA THR A 556 15.69 -12.84 25.69
C THR A 556 14.25 -12.99 25.17
N LEU A 557 13.82 -12.11 24.28
CA LEU A 557 12.47 -12.23 23.71
C LEU A 557 12.33 -13.49 22.82
N GLU A 558 13.38 -13.91 22.11
CA GLU A 558 13.41 -15.18 21.36
C GLU A 558 13.21 -16.37 22.30
N GLN A 559 13.97 -16.42 23.40
CA GLN A 559 13.85 -17.49 24.39
C GLN A 559 12.46 -17.51 25.04
N LEU A 560 11.92 -16.33 25.38
CA LEU A 560 10.56 -16.22 25.91
C LEU A 560 9.52 -16.75 24.93
N ILE A 561 9.65 -16.49 23.61
CA ILE A 561 8.79 -17.03 22.57
C ILE A 561 8.83 -18.56 22.57
N ASP A 562 10.02 -19.15 22.60
CA ASP A 562 10.19 -20.60 22.53
C ASP A 562 9.69 -21.30 23.81
N GLU A 563 10.00 -20.75 24.98
CA GLU A 563 9.53 -21.28 26.26
C GLU A 563 7.99 -21.15 26.41
N LEU A 564 7.39 -20.03 25.99
CA LEU A 564 5.92 -19.87 25.98
C LEU A 564 5.24 -20.86 25.05
N ARG A 565 5.82 -21.16 23.88
CA ARG A 565 5.28 -22.18 22.96
C ARG A 565 5.23 -23.58 23.59
N ALA A 566 6.13 -23.86 24.52
CA ALA A 566 6.18 -25.13 25.24
C ALA A 566 5.14 -25.20 26.37
N CYS A 567 4.57 -24.08 26.80
CA CYS A 567 3.55 -24.04 27.84
C CYS A 567 2.16 -24.40 27.30
N ARG A 568 1.38 -25.14 28.12
CA ARG A 568 -0.01 -25.48 27.83
C ARG A 568 -0.95 -24.28 27.97
N LEU A 569 -0.67 -23.40 28.93
CA LEU A 569 -1.35 -22.13 29.18
C LEU A 569 -0.40 -21.12 29.86
N LEU A 570 -0.82 -19.86 29.90
CA LEU A 570 -0.16 -18.80 30.67
C LEU A 570 -1.15 -18.19 31.69
N LEU A 571 -0.77 -18.20 32.98
CA LEU A 571 -1.40 -17.39 34.02
C LEU A 571 -0.66 -16.06 34.14
N THR A 572 -1.38 -14.92 34.06
CA THR A 572 -0.73 -13.62 34.00
C THR A 572 -1.62 -12.46 34.43
N ASN A 573 -1.02 -11.31 34.70
CA ASN A 573 -1.69 -10.03 34.77
C ASN A 573 -1.88 -9.42 33.35
N ASP A 574 -2.55 -8.25 33.25
CA ASP A 574 -2.61 -7.43 32.02
C ASP A 574 -1.20 -6.92 31.65
N THR A 575 -0.49 -7.66 30.81
CA THR A 575 0.92 -7.41 30.42
C THR A 575 1.17 -7.66 28.93
N GLY A 576 2.36 -7.24 28.46
CA GLY A 576 2.82 -7.54 27.11
C GLY A 576 2.98 -9.04 26.84
N THR A 577 3.35 -9.83 27.85
CA THR A 577 3.52 -11.28 27.76
C THR A 577 2.19 -11.99 27.54
N MET A 578 1.09 -11.46 28.10
CA MET A 578 -0.29 -11.91 27.85
C MET A 578 -0.60 -11.89 26.34
N HIS A 579 -0.33 -10.76 25.68
CA HIS A 579 -0.55 -10.62 24.25
C HIS A 579 0.38 -11.51 23.41
N LEU A 580 1.62 -11.71 23.89
CA LEU A 580 2.56 -12.62 23.23
C LEU A 580 2.08 -14.07 23.28
N ALA A 581 1.62 -14.54 24.43
CA ALA A 581 1.05 -15.87 24.58
C ALA A 581 -0.16 -16.06 23.64
N ALA A 582 -1.07 -15.08 23.59
CA ALA A 582 -2.20 -15.07 22.65
C ALA A 582 -1.75 -15.14 21.17
N LEU A 583 -0.76 -14.35 20.77
CA LEU A 583 -0.17 -14.39 19.43
C LEU A 583 0.41 -15.78 19.09
N LEU A 584 1.07 -16.40 20.05
CA LEU A 584 1.60 -17.75 19.93
C LEU A 584 0.52 -18.82 20.04
N GLY A 585 -0.74 -18.40 20.41
CA GLY A 585 -1.92 -19.18 20.62
C GLY A 585 -1.83 -20.09 21.85
N VAL A 586 -1.11 -19.71 22.80
CA VAL A 586 -1.14 -20.27 24.11
C VAL A 586 -2.36 -19.70 24.84
N PRO A 587 -3.29 -20.54 25.36
CA PRO A 587 -4.40 -20.07 26.17
C PRO A 587 -3.91 -19.23 27.35
N VAL A 588 -4.67 -18.20 27.68
CA VAL A 588 -4.30 -17.25 28.74
C VAL A 588 -5.40 -17.21 29.80
N VAL A 589 -5.02 -17.32 31.07
CA VAL A 589 -5.83 -16.88 32.20
C VAL A 589 -5.27 -15.54 32.67
N ALA A 590 -6.01 -14.46 32.43
CA ALA A 590 -5.55 -13.10 32.66
C ALA A 590 -6.33 -12.43 33.79
N ILE A 591 -5.60 -11.88 34.76
CA ILE A 591 -6.16 -11.17 35.92
C ILE A 591 -6.12 -9.67 35.64
N PHE A 592 -7.30 -9.03 35.70
CA PHE A 592 -7.49 -7.61 35.50
C PHE A 592 -8.02 -6.93 36.78
N GLY A 593 -7.55 -5.76 37.08
CA GLY A 593 -8.01 -4.97 38.22
C GLY A 593 -8.12 -3.49 37.87
N SER A 594 -6.99 -2.76 37.83
CA SER A 594 -6.96 -1.32 37.58
C SER A 594 -7.24 -0.89 36.14
N THR A 595 -7.34 -1.84 35.21
CA THR A 595 -7.55 -1.60 33.77
C THR A 595 -8.85 -2.22 33.24
N GLU A 596 -9.24 -1.80 32.04
CA GLU A 596 -10.48 -2.24 31.38
C GLU A 596 -10.17 -3.32 30.34
N PRO A 597 -10.62 -4.57 30.51
CA PRO A 597 -10.37 -5.66 29.55
C PRO A 597 -10.85 -5.34 28.12
N ARG A 598 -11.94 -4.61 27.96
CA ARG A 598 -12.44 -4.21 26.64
C ARG A 598 -11.41 -3.43 25.83
N LEU A 599 -10.45 -2.78 26.50
CA LEU A 599 -9.37 -2.02 25.82
C LEU A 599 -8.19 -2.90 25.45
N THR A 600 -7.81 -3.85 26.32
CA THR A 600 -6.51 -4.55 26.24
C THR A 600 -6.57 -6.04 26.52
N ALA A 601 -7.72 -6.69 26.44
CA ALA A 601 -7.78 -8.15 26.55
C ALA A 601 -6.93 -8.84 25.48
N PRO A 602 -6.45 -10.08 25.72
CA PRO A 602 -5.74 -10.84 24.68
C PRO A 602 -6.68 -11.07 23.48
N LEU A 603 -6.15 -10.92 22.28
CA LEU A 603 -6.91 -11.14 21.04
C LEU A 603 -6.94 -12.63 20.70
N GLY A 604 -8.08 -13.11 20.18
CA GLY A 604 -8.32 -14.52 19.84
C GLY A 604 -9.27 -15.20 20.81
N ASP A 605 -9.52 -16.49 20.57
CA ASP A 605 -10.44 -17.31 21.37
C ASP A 605 -9.67 -18.20 22.37
N GLY A 606 -10.39 -18.72 23.38
CA GLY A 606 -9.84 -19.65 24.37
C GLY A 606 -9.03 -19.00 25.49
N HIS A 607 -9.22 -17.69 25.70
CA HIS A 607 -8.65 -16.97 26.83
C HIS A 607 -9.71 -16.72 27.89
N ILE A 608 -9.33 -16.78 29.17
CA ILE A 608 -10.21 -16.50 30.31
C ILE A 608 -9.73 -15.22 30.98
N ILE A 609 -10.66 -14.30 31.21
CA ILE A 609 -10.38 -13.01 31.83
C ILE A 609 -11.12 -12.95 33.15
N LEU A 610 -10.37 -12.81 34.24
CA LEU A 610 -10.88 -12.71 35.59
C LEU A 610 -10.82 -11.25 36.06
N ARG A 611 -11.96 -10.70 36.41
CA ARG A 611 -12.10 -9.33 36.90
C ARG A 611 -13.35 -9.19 37.73
N HIS A 612 -13.22 -8.59 38.90
CA HIS A 612 -14.35 -8.14 39.70
C HIS A 612 -14.44 -6.60 39.65
N HIS A 613 -15.64 -6.11 39.45
CA HIS A 613 -15.90 -4.69 39.50
C HIS A 613 -15.90 -4.21 40.95
N VAL A 614 -15.13 -3.16 41.23
CA VAL A 614 -15.12 -2.41 42.48
C VAL A 614 -15.25 -0.92 42.18
N GLU A 615 -15.64 -0.11 43.16
CA GLU A 615 -16.01 1.30 42.96
C GLU A 615 -14.90 2.12 42.27
N CYS A 616 -13.61 1.80 42.55
CA CYS A 616 -12.47 2.51 41.98
C CYS A 616 -11.94 1.90 40.65
N SER A 617 -12.53 0.81 40.13
CA SER A 617 -12.04 0.12 38.93
C SER A 617 -12.96 0.33 37.72
N PRO A 618 -12.39 0.72 36.54
CA PRO A 618 -10.96 0.88 36.21
C PRO A 618 -10.43 2.28 36.58
N CYS A 619 -9.34 2.35 37.33
CA CYS A 619 -8.71 3.62 37.72
C CYS A 619 -7.54 4.04 36.79
N PHE A 620 -6.96 3.10 36.05
CA PHE A 620 -5.79 3.31 35.17
C PHE A 620 -4.56 3.91 35.89
N LEU A 621 -4.46 3.77 37.20
CA LEU A 621 -3.33 4.26 37.98
C LEU A 621 -2.15 3.25 37.89
N ARG A 622 -0.92 3.75 38.04
CA ARG A 622 0.29 2.92 38.12
C ARG A 622 0.49 2.33 39.51
N GLU A 623 0.13 3.08 40.53
CA GLU A 623 0.20 2.70 41.94
C GLU A 623 -1.20 2.80 42.54
N CYS A 624 -1.53 1.85 43.38
CA CYS A 624 -2.81 1.86 44.08
C CYS A 624 -2.70 2.73 45.34
N PRO A 625 -3.47 3.82 45.47
CA PRO A 625 -3.42 4.67 46.66
C PRO A 625 -4.27 4.14 47.82
N ILE A 626 -4.93 2.98 47.65
CA ILE A 626 -5.85 2.40 48.63
C ILE A 626 -5.29 1.06 49.12
N ASP A 627 -5.92 -0.05 48.76
CA ASP A 627 -5.68 -1.38 49.34
C ASP A 627 -5.64 -2.52 48.32
N PHE A 628 -5.56 -2.23 47.04
CA PHE A 628 -5.61 -3.20 45.95
C PHE A 628 -6.89 -4.02 45.88
N ARG A 629 -8.03 -3.50 46.38
CA ARG A 629 -9.31 -4.22 46.50
C ARG A 629 -9.74 -4.90 45.19
N CYS A 630 -9.51 -4.28 44.01
CA CYS A 630 -9.84 -4.88 42.72
C CYS A 630 -9.03 -6.16 42.44
N MET A 631 -7.76 -6.21 42.85
CA MET A 631 -6.91 -7.39 42.74
C MET A 631 -7.23 -8.42 43.82
N LYS A 632 -7.52 -7.98 45.05
CA LYS A 632 -7.90 -8.85 46.15
C LYS A 632 -9.29 -9.52 45.94
N ALA A 633 -10.16 -8.91 45.13
CA ALA A 633 -11.46 -9.47 44.81
C ALA A 633 -11.38 -10.76 43.97
N VAL A 634 -10.31 -10.91 43.15
CA VAL A 634 -10.09 -12.16 42.40
C VAL A 634 -9.55 -13.24 43.34
N GLY A 635 -10.30 -14.31 43.56
CA GLY A 635 -9.98 -15.37 44.49
C GLY A 635 -9.09 -16.47 43.89
N VAL A 636 -8.30 -17.16 44.75
CA VAL A 636 -7.45 -18.28 44.35
C VAL A 636 -8.25 -19.40 43.68
N ARG A 637 -9.37 -19.82 44.31
CA ARG A 637 -10.24 -20.87 43.80
C ARG A 637 -10.75 -20.58 42.39
N GLU A 638 -11.21 -19.36 42.13
CA GLU A 638 -11.70 -18.91 40.83
C GLU A 638 -10.61 -19.03 39.74
N VAL A 639 -9.36 -18.70 40.09
CA VAL A 639 -8.20 -18.82 39.17
C VAL A 639 -7.88 -20.30 38.91
N CYS A 640 -7.91 -21.15 39.95
CA CYS A 640 -7.73 -22.59 39.80
C CYS A 640 -8.80 -23.20 38.89
N ASP A 641 -10.07 -22.88 39.12
CA ASP A 641 -11.20 -23.38 38.31
C ASP A 641 -11.03 -22.96 36.83
N ALA A 642 -10.61 -21.71 36.57
CA ALA A 642 -10.32 -21.22 35.23
C ALA A 642 -9.16 -21.98 34.56
N ILE A 643 -8.09 -22.28 35.27
CA ILE A 643 -6.96 -23.07 34.77
C ILE A 643 -7.42 -24.50 34.45
N MET A 644 -8.13 -25.15 35.37
CA MET A 644 -8.62 -26.53 35.20
C MET A 644 -9.56 -26.64 33.99
N SER A 645 -10.43 -25.67 33.76
CA SER A 645 -11.33 -25.68 32.61
C SER A 645 -10.58 -25.62 31.24
N ILE A 646 -9.37 -25.09 31.20
CA ILE A 646 -8.51 -25.10 30.00
C ILE A 646 -7.72 -26.42 29.88
N LEU A 647 -7.36 -27.03 31.00
CA LEU A 647 -6.58 -28.27 31.04
C LEU A 647 -7.42 -29.50 30.76
N GLU A 648 -8.66 -29.51 31.22
CA GLU A 648 -9.62 -30.59 30.99
C GLU A 648 -10.06 -30.60 29.52
N PRO A 649 -10.05 -31.75 28.81
CA PRO A 649 -10.64 -31.83 27.49
C PRO A 649 -12.17 -31.60 27.61
N ALA A 650 -12.68 -30.69 26.77
CA ALA A 650 -14.13 -30.51 26.64
C ALA A 650 -14.77 -31.88 26.39
N ALA A 651 -15.68 -32.31 27.29
CA ALA A 651 -16.48 -33.52 27.10
C ALA A 651 -17.18 -33.42 25.72
N PRO A 652 -17.19 -34.49 24.88
CA PRO A 652 -17.85 -34.43 23.60
C PRO A 652 -19.33 -34.10 23.83
N GLU A 653 -19.79 -32.96 23.24
CA GLU A 653 -21.21 -32.62 23.19
C GLU A 653 -21.96 -33.84 22.66
N ARG A 654 -22.74 -34.47 23.50
CA ARG A 654 -23.75 -35.45 23.08
C ARG A 654 -24.76 -34.69 22.21
N ARG A 655 -24.60 -34.82 20.89
CA ARG A 655 -25.63 -34.38 19.94
C ARG A 655 -26.93 -35.07 20.35
N ARG A 656 -27.88 -34.28 20.81
CA ARG A 656 -29.30 -34.67 20.94
C ARG A 656 -29.99 -34.44 19.60
#